data_f7d097c09d6dd1cc339d1d001d1370da
#
_entry.id   f7d097c09d6dd1cc339d1d001d1370da
#
_cell.length_a   1.000
_cell.length_b   1.000
_cell.length_c   1.000
_cell.angle_alpha   90.00
_cell.angle_beta   90.00
_cell.angle_gamma   90.00
#
_symmetry.space_group_name_H-M   'P 1'
#
loop_
_entity.id
_entity.type
_entity.pdbx_description
1 polymer ?
#
loop_
_entity_poly.entity_id
_entity_poly.type
_entity_poly.pdbx_seq_one_letter_code
_entity_poly.pdbx_strand_id
1 'polypeptide(L)'
;MVDYRIQKMVYLDKNKILVGTRRKGIYSYNCQTQQFSLFIPSSPNLLTSLYITLDQHIYTSFYGSGLYCYDQTGKIQEHYTQTNSGLNNNYILDITEHNGKLWLATDGSGINQFAPHTQQFSQLQHIVGDYSSLPVNSITLLYKDQEKNLWAGSVRGGIFCIKETYIKTYKDAVLNNPNGLSEKSIISLYEEKNGKVWIGTDGGGINLYDPSTDKFTHFPSTYGDKVISIAEISESELMVSLYTKGIFLFNKKTQQYRPFTIIDKETNYKECFYGYLPLANQVANNKIYIISRNAYAYNTHNHTFSKMQTDRHYDFSNNALCLSYSNDKFSLLKYAHQAFWVDQQNDSIRLLFELEKNETITSMSYDNNDIIWTGTDKGLGFFDLKSRKYHRIHTKLFNNISFLIADRKGRLWICAQNQLYSYIIKENKFTIWNSSDGFPSNEILFAYQKQSNKNYIYLGGSEGLVKINTNIPETETQIPEIYLSDILLNGSPYLKKIKENTINIPWNYNSLSIHLRIKNRDIFQKYLLRYIIESRSKQLIETYDPTLNLSSLSAGNYTIRGSCNTKDGNHTTPQKLINIIVTPPWYKTSWFIGIAAILFIITTAGIGYIYFRRKEKYMKGNMNHFLQAILNGILKNKEEKIPVEENIPATELSSNRLVKEKNEKRIETEQSQKKNSKEDEEFIAKLNILINENMAGEELSIKFLTDKMAMSRASLYNKVKLLTGLGVNDYINKLRIEKSVYLLTNTNMNINEISYEVGFSYPRYFSTSFKQVKGMTPTRFKEENKRN
;
A
#
# COMPACT_ATOMS: atom_id res chain seq x y z
N MET A 1 -23.98 -42.93 30.22
CA MET A 1 -24.31 -41.54 30.34
C MET A 1 -24.78 -41.04 28.97
N VAL A 2 -26.03 -40.58 28.86
CA VAL A 2 -26.62 -40.18 27.57
C VAL A 2 -26.02 -38.82 27.17
N ASP A 3 -25.39 -38.71 25.98
CA ASP A 3 -24.70 -37.48 25.53
C ASP A 3 -25.70 -36.53 24.88
N TYR A 4 -26.31 -35.67 25.71
CA TYR A 4 -27.19 -34.57 25.30
C TYR A 4 -26.45 -33.24 25.06
N ARG A 5 -25.15 -33.26 24.89
CA ARG A 5 -24.41 -32.02 24.63
C ARG A 5 -24.97 -31.31 23.40
N ILE A 6 -25.37 -30.06 23.58
CA ILE A 6 -25.87 -29.22 22.50
C ILE A 6 -24.70 -28.89 21.58
N GLN A 7 -24.88 -29.15 20.28
CA GLN A 7 -23.90 -28.90 19.24
C GLN A 7 -24.20 -27.59 18.50
N LYS A 8 -25.46 -27.38 18.12
CA LYS A 8 -25.90 -26.21 17.37
C LYS A 8 -27.34 -25.85 17.75
N MET A 9 -27.66 -24.57 17.74
CA MET A 9 -29.01 -24.04 17.89
C MET A 9 -29.31 -23.07 16.78
N VAL A 10 -30.49 -23.18 16.15
CA VAL A 10 -30.94 -22.29 15.08
C VAL A 10 -32.41 -21.98 15.26
N TYR A 11 -32.84 -20.76 14.94
CA TYR A 11 -34.26 -20.40 14.92
C TYR A 11 -34.94 -21.02 13.71
N LEU A 12 -35.99 -21.76 13.92
CA LEU A 12 -36.88 -22.27 12.87
C LEU A 12 -37.93 -21.20 12.50
N ASP A 13 -38.55 -20.64 13.52
CA ASP A 13 -39.49 -19.53 13.40
C ASP A 13 -39.47 -18.68 14.69
N LYS A 14 -40.37 -17.68 14.79
CA LYS A 14 -40.47 -16.79 15.97
C LYS A 14 -40.70 -17.52 17.29
N ASN A 15 -41.28 -18.70 17.24
CA ASN A 15 -41.71 -19.46 18.43
C ASN A 15 -40.95 -20.79 18.60
N LYS A 16 -40.16 -21.19 17.65
CA LYS A 16 -39.47 -22.50 17.67
C LYS A 16 -37.99 -22.37 17.41
N ILE A 17 -37.20 -23.03 18.25
CA ILE A 17 -35.74 -23.19 18.08
C ILE A 17 -35.43 -24.67 17.85
N LEU A 18 -34.65 -24.95 16.82
CA LEU A 18 -34.08 -26.28 16.65
C LEU A 18 -32.80 -26.39 17.47
N VAL A 19 -32.74 -27.40 18.32
CA VAL A 19 -31.63 -27.68 19.21
C VAL A 19 -31.00 -29.03 18.75
N GLY A 20 -29.92 -28.94 18.07
CA GLY A 20 -29.12 -30.08 17.63
C GLY A 20 -28.25 -30.61 18.75
N THR A 21 -28.44 -31.86 19.10
CA THR A 21 -27.61 -32.55 20.10
C THR A 21 -26.53 -33.37 19.42
N ARG A 22 -25.44 -33.60 20.12
CA ARG A 22 -24.30 -34.32 19.52
C ARG A 22 -24.63 -35.72 19.01
N ARG A 23 -25.49 -36.49 19.73
CA ARG A 23 -25.80 -37.88 19.38
C ARG A 23 -27.28 -38.26 19.50
N LYS A 24 -28.14 -37.37 20.00
CA LYS A 24 -29.54 -37.71 20.32
C LYS A 24 -30.56 -37.14 19.34
N GLY A 25 -30.09 -36.68 18.18
CA GLY A 25 -30.95 -36.07 17.16
C GLY A 25 -31.15 -34.57 17.38
N ILE A 26 -32.08 -34.01 16.66
CA ILE A 26 -32.45 -32.61 16.69
C ILE A 26 -33.82 -32.46 17.32
N TYR A 27 -33.94 -31.60 18.32
CA TYR A 27 -35.19 -31.33 19.03
C TYR A 27 -35.71 -29.97 18.62
N SER A 28 -37.04 -29.83 18.54
CA SER A 28 -37.69 -28.53 18.46
C SER A 28 -38.08 -28.08 19.86
N TYR A 29 -37.65 -26.91 20.23
CA TYR A 29 -38.05 -26.21 21.47
C TYR A 29 -39.09 -25.15 21.14
N ASN A 30 -40.28 -25.24 21.74
CA ASN A 30 -41.31 -24.25 21.58
C ASN A 30 -41.16 -23.18 22.70
N CYS A 31 -40.86 -21.94 22.31
CA CYS A 31 -40.63 -20.84 23.26
C CYS A 31 -41.84 -20.41 24.07
N GLN A 32 -43.08 -20.69 23.58
CA GLN A 32 -44.34 -20.36 24.30
C GLN A 32 -44.67 -21.42 25.32
N THR A 33 -44.64 -22.71 24.90
CA THR A 33 -44.99 -23.80 25.79
C THR A 33 -43.84 -24.30 26.65
N GLN A 34 -42.62 -23.86 26.36
CA GLN A 34 -41.38 -24.29 26.99
C GLN A 34 -41.12 -25.81 26.92
N GLN A 35 -41.63 -26.46 25.91
CA GLN A 35 -41.53 -27.92 25.73
C GLN A 35 -40.58 -28.29 24.58
N PHE A 36 -39.89 -29.42 24.77
CA PHE A 36 -39.11 -30.07 23.75
C PHE A 36 -39.87 -31.18 23.07
N SER A 37 -39.77 -31.29 21.74
CA SER A 37 -40.22 -32.42 20.96
C SER A 37 -39.10 -32.90 20.05
N LEU A 38 -39.01 -34.21 19.84
CA LEU A 38 -38.04 -34.75 18.87
C LEU A 38 -38.47 -34.34 17.46
N PHE A 39 -37.55 -33.73 16.72
CA PHE A 39 -37.80 -33.19 15.37
C PHE A 39 -37.16 -34.06 14.30
N ILE A 40 -35.86 -34.38 14.45
CA ILE A 40 -35.12 -35.29 13.60
C ILE A 40 -34.50 -36.36 14.51
N PRO A 41 -34.73 -37.66 14.24
CA PRO A 41 -34.23 -38.75 15.09
C PRO A 41 -32.69 -38.80 15.07
N SER A 42 -32.15 -39.50 16.03
CA SER A 42 -30.69 -39.64 16.18
C SER A 42 -30.08 -40.37 14.98
N SER A 43 -28.97 -39.88 14.48
CA SER A 43 -28.09 -40.60 13.56
C SER A 43 -27.03 -41.36 14.36
N PRO A 44 -26.49 -42.48 13.84
CA PRO A 44 -25.36 -43.17 14.45
C PRO A 44 -24.09 -42.26 14.51
N ASN A 45 -24.02 -41.32 13.63
CA ASN A 45 -22.91 -40.35 13.53
C ASN A 45 -23.18 -39.07 14.30
N LEU A 46 -22.10 -38.37 14.66
CA LEU A 46 -22.18 -37.11 15.39
C LEU A 46 -22.75 -35.99 14.52
N LEU A 47 -23.71 -35.24 15.03
CA LEU A 47 -24.12 -33.99 14.39
C LEU A 47 -22.94 -33.02 14.33
N THR A 48 -22.63 -32.51 13.16
CA THR A 48 -21.55 -31.51 12.96
C THR A 48 -22.12 -30.11 12.71
N SER A 49 -23.14 -30.01 11.85
CA SER A 49 -23.77 -28.73 11.57
C SER A 49 -25.28 -28.82 11.32
N LEU A 50 -25.95 -27.71 11.58
CA LEU A 50 -27.36 -27.47 11.38
C LEU A 50 -27.56 -26.04 10.91
N TYR A 51 -28.20 -25.88 9.76
CA TYR A 51 -28.45 -24.57 9.14
C TYR A 51 -29.85 -24.51 8.53
N ILE A 52 -30.49 -23.35 8.61
CA ILE A 52 -31.80 -23.10 7.99
C ILE A 52 -31.63 -21.94 7.00
N THR A 53 -31.98 -22.17 5.75
CA THR A 53 -31.93 -21.19 4.68
C THR A 53 -33.10 -20.21 4.75
N LEU A 54 -33.00 -19.10 4.02
CA LEU A 54 -34.07 -18.09 3.95
C LEU A 54 -35.38 -18.65 3.40
N ASP A 55 -35.33 -19.64 2.52
CA ASP A 55 -36.48 -20.39 1.97
C ASP A 55 -36.93 -21.54 2.85
N GLN A 56 -36.48 -21.57 4.11
CA GLN A 56 -36.91 -22.47 5.16
C GLN A 56 -36.57 -23.97 4.96
N HIS A 57 -35.61 -24.31 4.08
CA HIS A 57 -35.01 -25.64 4.04
C HIS A 57 -34.01 -25.81 5.18
N ILE A 58 -34.05 -27.03 5.78
CA ILE A 58 -33.17 -27.35 6.90
C ILE A 58 -32.07 -28.27 6.38
N TYR A 59 -30.85 -27.78 6.46
CA TYR A 59 -29.66 -28.51 6.07
C TYR A 59 -28.88 -28.98 7.29
N THR A 60 -28.54 -30.27 7.29
CA THR A 60 -27.75 -30.85 8.39
C THR A 60 -26.62 -31.71 7.83
N SER A 61 -25.61 -31.86 8.63
CA SER A 61 -24.53 -32.81 8.39
C SER A 61 -24.21 -33.56 9.65
N PHE A 62 -24.02 -34.89 9.46
CA PHE A 62 -23.47 -35.79 10.48
C PHE A 62 -22.08 -36.21 10.01
N TYR A 63 -21.17 -36.41 10.94
CA TYR A 63 -19.77 -36.70 10.65
C TYR A 63 -19.61 -37.90 9.69
N GLY A 64 -19.05 -37.64 8.50
CA GLY A 64 -18.85 -38.67 7.45
C GLY A 64 -20.10 -39.06 6.66
N SER A 65 -21.25 -38.38 6.84
CA SER A 65 -22.52 -38.76 6.22
C SER A 65 -22.95 -37.87 5.05
N GLY A 66 -22.19 -36.83 4.73
CA GLY A 66 -22.55 -35.86 3.69
C GLY A 66 -23.58 -34.82 4.15
N LEU A 67 -24.36 -34.30 3.21
CA LEU A 67 -25.32 -33.22 3.39
C LEU A 67 -26.76 -33.74 3.27
N TYR A 68 -27.55 -33.53 4.30
CA TYR A 68 -29.00 -33.82 4.30
C TYR A 68 -29.81 -32.52 4.16
N CYS A 69 -30.85 -32.58 3.36
CA CYS A 69 -31.88 -31.57 3.25
C CYS A 69 -33.20 -32.08 3.79
N TYR A 70 -33.81 -31.33 4.71
CA TYR A 70 -35.12 -31.65 5.30
C TYR A 70 -36.10 -30.49 5.04
N ASP A 71 -37.38 -30.85 4.97
CA ASP A 71 -38.44 -29.87 5.00
C ASP A 71 -38.75 -29.38 6.43
N GLN A 72 -39.70 -28.46 6.55
CA GLN A 72 -40.11 -27.87 7.83
C GLN A 72 -40.78 -28.87 8.80
N THR A 73 -41.13 -30.06 8.33
CA THR A 73 -41.69 -31.16 9.15
C THR A 73 -40.63 -32.12 9.68
N GLY A 74 -39.38 -31.97 9.22
CA GLY A 74 -38.26 -32.86 9.58
C GLY A 74 -38.17 -34.10 8.68
N LYS A 75 -38.88 -34.12 7.53
CA LYS A 75 -38.78 -35.21 6.56
C LYS A 75 -37.63 -34.95 5.61
N ILE A 76 -36.83 -36.01 5.33
CA ILE A 76 -35.72 -35.96 4.37
C ILE A 76 -36.28 -35.70 2.97
N GLN A 77 -35.77 -34.68 2.31
CA GLN A 77 -36.04 -34.34 0.92
C GLN A 77 -34.91 -34.87 0.03
N GLU A 78 -33.66 -34.61 0.42
CA GLU A 78 -32.47 -34.97 -0.36
C GLU A 78 -31.30 -35.36 0.57
N HIS A 79 -30.42 -36.21 0.02
CA HIS A 79 -29.19 -36.61 0.67
C HIS A 79 -28.04 -36.64 -0.34
N TYR A 80 -27.07 -35.75 -0.17
CA TYR A 80 -25.93 -35.59 -1.05
C TYR A 80 -24.65 -36.14 -0.43
N THR A 81 -23.98 -37.00 -1.20
CA THR A 81 -22.73 -37.67 -0.83
C THR A 81 -21.72 -37.59 -1.96
N GLN A 82 -20.46 -37.94 -1.69
CA GLN A 82 -19.42 -38.09 -2.72
C GLN A 82 -19.79 -39.06 -3.85
N THR A 83 -20.65 -40.00 -3.58
CA THR A 83 -20.99 -41.08 -4.54
C THR A 83 -22.19 -40.76 -5.42
N ASN A 84 -23.05 -39.83 -5.01
CA ASN A 84 -24.28 -39.52 -5.74
C ASN A 84 -24.39 -38.05 -6.16
N SER A 85 -23.41 -37.23 -5.83
CA SER A 85 -23.41 -35.79 -6.13
C SER A 85 -22.03 -35.29 -6.45
N GLY A 86 -21.91 -33.98 -6.75
CA GLY A 86 -20.63 -33.27 -6.91
C GLY A 86 -19.92 -32.90 -5.59
N LEU A 87 -20.43 -33.38 -4.45
CA LEU A 87 -19.78 -33.18 -3.16
C LEU A 87 -18.43 -33.91 -3.14
N ASN A 88 -17.33 -33.21 -2.77
CA ASN A 88 -16.00 -33.83 -2.78
C ASN A 88 -15.59 -34.49 -1.46
N ASN A 89 -16.37 -34.28 -0.38
CA ASN A 89 -16.08 -34.90 0.93
C ASN A 89 -17.33 -35.00 1.78
N ASN A 90 -17.58 -36.20 2.34
CA ASN A 90 -18.71 -36.47 3.25
C ASN A 90 -18.48 -35.90 4.68
N TYR A 91 -17.28 -35.51 5.04
CA TYR A 91 -16.95 -34.94 6.35
C TYR A 91 -17.17 -33.44 6.37
N ILE A 92 -18.43 -33.02 6.40
CA ILE A 92 -18.84 -31.62 6.50
C ILE A 92 -18.85 -31.23 7.98
N LEU A 93 -18.10 -30.17 8.33
CA LEU A 93 -17.94 -29.70 9.71
C LEU A 93 -18.82 -28.50 10.03
N ASP A 94 -19.06 -27.62 9.05
CA ASP A 94 -19.94 -26.47 9.21
C ASP A 94 -20.64 -26.06 7.92
N ILE A 95 -21.79 -25.41 8.03
CA ILE A 95 -22.64 -24.95 6.93
C ILE A 95 -23.05 -23.51 7.16
N THR A 96 -22.92 -22.68 6.14
CA THR A 96 -23.43 -21.30 6.14
C THR A 96 -23.95 -20.92 4.75
N GLU A 97 -24.84 -19.93 4.69
CA GLU A 97 -25.32 -19.38 3.42
C GLU A 97 -24.64 -18.06 3.11
N HIS A 98 -24.09 -17.96 1.91
CA HIS A 98 -23.49 -16.73 1.42
C HIS A 98 -23.73 -16.58 -0.08
N ASN A 99 -24.20 -15.41 -0.54
CA ASN A 99 -24.50 -15.09 -1.94
C ASN A 99 -25.42 -16.13 -2.63
N GLY A 100 -26.48 -16.61 -1.93
CA GLY A 100 -27.46 -17.57 -2.47
C GLY A 100 -26.94 -18.99 -2.66
N LYS A 101 -25.77 -19.31 -2.13
CA LYS A 101 -25.19 -20.66 -2.09
C LYS A 101 -24.96 -21.10 -0.66
N LEU A 102 -25.04 -22.42 -0.42
CA LEU A 102 -24.55 -23.01 0.81
C LEU A 102 -23.05 -23.26 0.69
N TRP A 103 -22.33 -22.83 1.67
CA TRP A 103 -20.89 -23.03 1.82
C TRP A 103 -20.68 -24.10 2.89
N LEU A 104 -20.01 -25.17 2.52
CA LEU A 104 -19.81 -26.34 3.33
C LEU A 104 -18.34 -26.49 3.66
N ALA A 105 -17.96 -26.27 4.91
CA ALA A 105 -16.62 -26.52 5.41
C ALA A 105 -16.35 -28.00 5.52
N THR A 106 -15.27 -28.52 4.95
CA THR A 106 -14.95 -29.94 4.99
C THR A 106 -13.61 -30.22 5.66
N ASP A 107 -13.51 -31.43 6.22
CA ASP A 107 -12.27 -31.92 6.80
C ASP A 107 -11.34 -32.50 5.72
N GLY A 108 -10.40 -31.70 5.25
CA GLY A 108 -9.36 -32.11 4.32
C GLY A 108 -9.62 -31.89 2.83
N SER A 109 -10.82 -31.41 2.43
CA SER A 109 -11.14 -31.17 1.01
C SER A 109 -11.56 -29.74 0.69
N GLY A 110 -11.24 -28.81 1.57
CA GLY A 110 -11.54 -27.38 1.39
C GLY A 110 -12.99 -27.03 1.68
N ILE A 111 -13.57 -26.19 0.84
CA ILE A 111 -14.95 -25.71 0.95
C ILE A 111 -15.71 -26.11 -0.30
N ASN A 112 -16.86 -26.74 -0.13
CA ASN A 112 -17.82 -26.94 -1.22
C ASN A 112 -18.83 -25.80 -1.22
N GLN A 113 -19.13 -25.27 -2.37
CA GLN A 113 -20.26 -24.37 -2.61
C GLN A 113 -21.37 -25.15 -3.29
N PHE A 114 -22.53 -25.23 -2.67
CA PHE A 114 -23.71 -25.86 -3.21
C PHE A 114 -24.73 -24.80 -3.62
N ALA A 115 -25.17 -24.86 -4.86
CA ALA A 115 -26.26 -24.02 -5.39
C ALA A 115 -27.60 -24.79 -5.33
N PRO A 116 -28.49 -24.52 -4.36
CA PRO A 116 -29.72 -25.32 -4.17
C PRO A 116 -30.62 -25.36 -5.39
N HIS A 117 -30.76 -24.24 -6.12
CA HIS A 117 -31.65 -24.16 -7.28
C HIS A 117 -31.21 -25.01 -8.49
N THR A 118 -29.89 -25.19 -8.66
CA THR A 118 -29.32 -25.98 -9.77
C THR A 118 -28.80 -27.35 -9.32
N GLN A 119 -28.76 -27.57 -8.04
CA GLN A 119 -28.16 -28.76 -7.37
C GLN A 119 -26.70 -29.00 -7.75
N GLN A 120 -25.98 -27.94 -8.14
CA GLN A 120 -24.59 -28.01 -8.56
C GLN A 120 -23.64 -27.71 -7.40
N PHE A 121 -22.54 -28.43 -7.40
CA PHE A 121 -21.43 -28.23 -6.49
C PHE A 121 -20.24 -27.60 -7.22
N SER A 122 -19.58 -26.65 -6.58
CA SER A 122 -18.26 -26.17 -6.95
C SER A 122 -17.35 -26.18 -5.71
N GLN A 123 -16.04 -26.17 -5.92
CA GLN A 123 -15.09 -26.48 -4.86
C GLN A 123 -14.02 -25.39 -4.79
N LEU A 124 -13.68 -24.99 -3.57
CA LEU A 124 -12.50 -24.17 -3.27
C LEU A 124 -11.53 -25.03 -2.49
N GLN A 125 -10.30 -25.16 -3.00
CA GLN A 125 -9.27 -26.00 -2.39
C GLN A 125 -7.95 -25.22 -2.27
N HIS A 126 -7.08 -25.72 -1.41
CA HIS A 126 -5.70 -25.28 -1.38
C HIS A 126 -4.97 -25.78 -2.63
N ILE A 127 -4.36 -24.84 -3.34
CA ILE A 127 -3.52 -25.11 -4.50
C ILE A 127 -2.12 -24.60 -4.17
N VAL A 128 -1.15 -25.49 -4.15
CA VAL A 128 0.25 -25.14 -3.85
C VAL A 128 0.77 -24.13 -4.88
N GLY A 129 1.35 -23.01 -4.42
CA GLY A 129 1.85 -21.94 -5.28
C GLY A 129 0.78 -20.95 -5.78
N ASP A 130 -0.51 -21.20 -5.51
CA ASP A 130 -1.58 -20.23 -5.76
C ASP A 130 -1.98 -19.53 -4.46
N TYR A 131 -1.47 -18.32 -4.24
CA TYR A 131 -1.78 -17.51 -3.06
C TYR A 131 -3.21 -16.97 -3.01
N SER A 132 -3.98 -17.12 -4.10
CA SER A 132 -5.40 -16.80 -4.14
C SER A 132 -6.27 -17.98 -3.74
N SER A 133 -5.71 -19.18 -3.60
CA SER A 133 -6.39 -20.37 -3.13
C SER A 133 -6.51 -20.43 -1.60
N LEU A 134 -7.29 -21.40 -1.08
CA LEU A 134 -7.37 -21.59 0.36
C LEU A 134 -5.97 -21.87 0.96
N PRO A 135 -5.65 -21.35 2.16
CA PRO A 135 -4.37 -21.63 2.78
C PRO A 135 -4.19 -23.10 3.19
N VAL A 136 -5.30 -23.79 3.47
CA VAL A 136 -5.34 -25.24 3.81
C VAL A 136 -6.69 -25.84 3.43
N ASN A 137 -6.77 -27.17 3.33
CA ASN A 137 -8.01 -27.90 2.99
C ASN A 137 -8.86 -28.33 4.18
N SER A 138 -8.37 -28.28 5.41
CA SER A 138 -9.16 -28.68 6.59
C SER A 138 -9.80 -27.45 7.23
N ILE A 139 -11.06 -27.22 6.90
CA ILE A 139 -11.85 -26.05 7.33
C ILE A 139 -12.87 -26.51 8.38
N THR A 140 -12.86 -25.87 9.54
CA THR A 140 -13.69 -26.28 10.70
C THR A 140 -14.89 -25.40 10.93
N LEU A 141 -14.86 -24.15 10.52
CA LEU A 141 -15.89 -23.17 10.81
C LEU A 141 -16.05 -22.17 9.67
N LEU A 142 -17.28 -21.77 9.39
CA LEU A 142 -17.64 -20.68 8.50
C LEU A 142 -18.48 -19.66 9.27
N TYR A 143 -18.14 -18.38 9.14
CA TYR A 143 -18.85 -17.30 9.82
C TYR A 143 -19.09 -16.14 8.87
N LYS A 144 -20.34 -15.76 8.73
CA LYS A 144 -20.75 -14.57 7.99
C LYS A 144 -20.93 -13.42 8.97
N ASP A 145 -20.13 -12.37 8.83
CA ASP A 145 -20.23 -11.19 9.69
C ASP A 145 -21.38 -10.25 9.28
N GLN A 146 -21.60 -9.21 10.06
CA GLN A 146 -22.67 -8.23 9.81
C GLN A 146 -22.45 -7.42 8.53
N GLU A 147 -21.20 -7.29 8.08
CA GLU A 147 -20.81 -6.64 6.83
C GLU A 147 -20.85 -7.57 5.62
N LYS A 148 -21.40 -8.79 5.81
CA LYS A 148 -21.50 -9.87 4.81
C LYS A 148 -20.16 -10.45 4.35
N ASN A 149 -19.07 -10.25 5.09
CA ASN A 149 -17.83 -10.96 4.81
C ASN A 149 -17.94 -12.41 5.28
N LEU A 150 -17.37 -13.32 4.50
CA LEU A 150 -17.32 -14.74 4.85
C LEU A 150 -15.95 -15.08 5.44
N TRP A 151 -15.95 -15.46 6.70
CA TRP A 151 -14.77 -15.88 7.44
C TRP A 151 -14.72 -17.41 7.52
N ALA A 152 -13.51 -17.95 7.42
CA ALA A 152 -13.26 -19.36 7.61
C ALA A 152 -12.19 -19.57 8.68
N GLY A 153 -12.47 -20.51 9.59
CA GLY A 153 -11.52 -21.01 10.57
C GLY A 153 -11.02 -22.39 10.12
N SER A 154 -9.75 -22.65 10.25
CA SER A 154 -9.09 -23.89 9.82
C SER A 154 -8.32 -24.54 10.96
N VAL A 155 -7.98 -25.82 10.82
CA VAL A 155 -7.22 -26.56 11.84
C VAL A 155 -5.79 -26.02 12.02
N ARG A 156 -5.13 -25.64 10.94
CA ARG A 156 -3.71 -25.25 10.95
C ARG A 156 -3.39 -23.99 10.17
N GLY A 157 -4.33 -23.43 9.40
CA GLY A 157 -4.15 -22.26 8.56
C GLY A 157 -4.63 -20.94 9.24
N GLY A 158 -5.06 -21.02 10.53
CA GLY A 158 -5.60 -19.86 11.25
C GLY A 158 -7.01 -19.47 10.78
N ILE A 159 -7.29 -18.17 10.86
CA ILE A 159 -8.55 -17.57 10.42
C ILE A 159 -8.26 -16.71 9.19
N PHE A 160 -9.10 -16.82 8.18
CA PHE A 160 -9.01 -16.05 6.95
C PHE A 160 -10.40 -15.64 6.44
N CYS A 161 -10.43 -14.57 5.67
CA CYS A 161 -11.64 -14.09 5.02
C CYS A 161 -11.61 -14.45 3.53
N ILE A 162 -12.76 -14.86 3.02
CA ILE A 162 -12.94 -15.26 1.62
C ILE A 162 -13.60 -14.11 0.89
N LYS A 163 -12.96 -13.63 -0.18
CA LYS A 163 -13.44 -12.56 -1.04
C LYS A 163 -13.51 -13.06 -2.48
N GLU A 164 -14.63 -12.86 -3.13
CA GLU A 164 -14.72 -13.02 -4.59
C GLU A 164 -13.96 -11.86 -5.26
N THR A 165 -13.05 -12.19 -6.16
CA THR A 165 -12.28 -11.20 -6.90
C THR A 165 -12.54 -11.27 -8.39
N TYR A 166 -12.54 -10.11 -9.04
CA TYR A 166 -12.63 -9.99 -10.50
C TYR A 166 -11.25 -10.05 -11.18
N ILE A 167 -10.20 -10.12 -10.39
CA ILE A 167 -8.82 -10.18 -10.85
C ILE A 167 -8.19 -11.49 -10.39
N LYS A 168 -7.63 -12.24 -11.33
CA LYS A 168 -6.86 -13.45 -11.05
C LYS A 168 -5.46 -13.31 -11.61
N THR A 169 -4.45 -13.64 -10.79
CA THR A 169 -3.05 -13.61 -11.18
C THR A 169 -2.50 -15.01 -11.25
N TYR A 170 -1.86 -15.35 -12.38
CA TYR A 170 -1.18 -16.63 -12.61
C TYR A 170 0.33 -16.39 -12.59
N LYS A 171 1.03 -17.16 -11.78
CA LYS A 171 2.48 -17.14 -11.66
C LYS A 171 3.11 -18.36 -12.33
N ASP A 172 4.41 -18.51 -12.16
CA ASP A 172 5.18 -19.64 -12.62
C ASP A 172 4.67 -20.97 -12.03
N ALA A 173 4.78 -22.03 -12.83
CA ALA A 173 4.49 -23.40 -12.40
C ALA A 173 5.49 -23.84 -11.32
N VAL A 174 4.97 -24.49 -10.27
CA VAL A 174 5.79 -25.07 -9.20
C VAL A 174 5.64 -26.58 -9.19
N LEU A 175 6.55 -27.29 -8.53
CA LEU A 175 6.65 -28.75 -8.56
C LEU A 175 5.33 -29.47 -8.31
N ASN A 176 4.49 -28.96 -7.41
CA ASN A 176 3.20 -29.56 -7.04
C ASN A 176 1.99 -28.87 -7.69
N ASN A 177 2.23 -27.89 -8.56
CA ASN A 177 1.21 -27.22 -9.37
C ASN A 177 1.78 -26.89 -10.74
N PRO A 178 1.69 -27.82 -11.70
CA PRO A 178 2.19 -27.60 -13.06
C PRO A 178 1.32 -26.62 -13.86
N ASN A 179 0.15 -26.21 -13.33
CA ASN A 179 -0.76 -25.31 -14.01
C ASN A 179 -0.43 -23.84 -13.74
N GLY A 180 0.71 -23.40 -14.24
CA GLY A 180 1.20 -22.04 -14.19
C GLY A 180 1.98 -21.69 -15.45
N LEU A 181 2.69 -20.59 -15.44
CA LEU A 181 3.56 -20.15 -16.52
C LEU A 181 4.90 -20.89 -16.49
N SER A 182 5.57 -20.99 -17.63
CA SER A 182 6.96 -21.50 -17.68
C SER A 182 7.97 -20.51 -17.06
N GLU A 183 7.64 -19.22 -17.11
CA GLU A 183 8.38 -18.09 -16.51
C GLU A 183 7.38 -16.99 -16.22
N LYS A 184 7.45 -16.39 -15.02
CA LYS A 184 6.51 -15.36 -14.57
C LYS A 184 6.66 -14.03 -15.30
N SER A 185 7.86 -13.71 -15.81
CA SER A 185 8.10 -12.45 -16.53
C SER A 185 7.52 -12.54 -17.95
N ILE A 186 6.41 -11.85 -18.17
CA ILE A 186 5.69 -11.84 -19.44
C ILE A 186 6.11 -10.60 -20.24
N ILE A 187 6.43 -10.81 -21.50
CA ILE A 187 6.89 -9.77 -22.42
C ILE A 187 5.89 -9.53 -23.56
N SER A 188 5.12 -10.55 -23.97
CA SER A 188 4.14 -10.38 -25.04
C SER A 188 2.90 -11.25 -24.83
N LEU A 189 1.78 -10.82 -25.39
CA LEU A 189 0.49 -11.49 -25.34
C LEU A 189 -0.17 -11.45 -26.72
N TYR A 190 -0.79 -12.56 -27.11
CA TYR A 190 -1.64 -12.65 -28.29
C TYR A 190 -2.84 -13.57 -28.03
N GLU A 191 -4.08 -13.09 -28.24
CA GLU A 191 -5.30 -13.88 -28.09
C GLU A 191 -5.80 -14.35 -29.45
N GLU A 192 -6.00 -15.67 -29.61
CA GLU A 192 -6.63 -16.28 -30.79
C GLU A 192 -8.12 -15.97 -30.91
N LYS A 193 -8.68 -16.26 -32.07
CA LYS A 193 -10.14 -16.10 -32.29
C LYS A 193 -11.00 -16.98 -31.37
N ASN A 194 -10.49 -18.13 -30.96
CA ASN A 194 -11.13 -19.07 -30.04
C ASN A 194 -11.01 -18.65 -28.55
N GLY A 195 -10.35 -17.54 -28.25
CA GLY A 195 -10.16 -16.99 -26.91
C GLY A 195 -8.95 -17.54 -26.16
N LYS A 196 -8.18 -18.48 -26.75
CA LYS A 196 -6.91 -18.92 -26.16
C LYS A 196 -5.87 -17.83 -26.26
N VAL A 197 -5.00 -17.74 -25.26
CA VAL A 197 -4.01 -16.65 -25.14
C VAL A 197 -2.59 -17.23 -25.22
N TRP A 198 -1.85 -16.83 -26.24
CA TRP A 198 -0.41 -17.07 -26.36
C TRP A 198 0.35 -16.03 -25.56
N ILE A 199 1.34 -16.49 -24.82
CA ILE A 199 2.08 -15.71 -23.85
C ILE A 199 3.55 -15.89 -24.13
N GLY A 200 4.23 -14.79 -24.44
CA GLY A 200 5.68 -14.78 -24.60
C GLY A 200 6.37 -14.34 -23.31
N THR A 201 7.39 -15.07 -22.93
CA THR A 201 8.08 -14.89 -21.64
C THR A 201 9.53 -14.45 -21.80
N ASP A 202 10.16 -14.04 -20.70
CA ASP A 202 11.58 -13.68 -20.61
C ASP A 202 12.43 -14.95 -20.42
N GLY A 203 12.69 -15.67 -21.52
CA GLY A 203 13.54 -16.87 -21.53
C GLY A 203 12.82 -18.21 -21.29
N GLY A 204 11.60 -18.23 -20.81
CA GLY A 204 10.80 -19.44 -20.58
C GLY A 204 10.06 -19.96 -21.82
N GLY A 205 10.23 -19.36 -22.98
CA GLY A 205 9.55 -19.73 -24.22
C GLY A 205 8.18 -19.10 -24.38
N ILE A 206 7.27 -19.81 -25.09
CA ILE A 206 5.88 -19.41 -25.25
C ILE A 206 4.95 -20.34 -24.46
N ASN A 207 3.86 -19.78 -23.93
CA ASN A 207 2.82 -20.54 -23.25
C ASN A 207 1.50 -20.31 -23.98
N LEU A 208 0.63 -21.31 -23.94
CA LEU A 208 -0.76 -21.20 -24.36
C LEU A 208 -1.66 -21.35 -23.14
N TYR A 209 -2.43 -20.32 -22.83
CA TYR A 209 -3.45 -20.34 -21.81
C TYR A 209 -4.83 -20.59 -22.43
N ASP A 210 -5.54 -21.58 -21.95
CA ASP A 210 -6.91 -21.89 -22.34
C ASP A 210 -7.89 -21.40 -21.25
N PRO A 211 -8.65 -20.30 -21.47
CA PRO A 211 -9.56 -19.75 -20.47
C PRO A 211 -10.76 -20.66 -20.14
N SER A 212 -11.10 -21.62 -21.02
CA SER A 212 -12.24 -22.53 -20.82
C SER A 212 -11.94 -23.65 -19.83
N THR A 213 -10.68 -24.09 -19.80
CA THR A 213 -10.18 -25.16 -18.90
C THR A 213 -9.34 -24.60 -17.76
N ASP A 214 -9.00 -23.30 -17.83
CA ASP A 214 -8.09 -22.61 -16.91
C ASP A 214 -6.70 -23.27 -16.82
N LYS A 215 -6.15 -23.75 -17.97
CA LYS A 215 -4.90 -24.50 -18.04
C LYS A 215 -3.87 -23.85 -18.95
N PHE A 216 -2.59 -24.11 -18.63
CA PHE A 216 -1.44 -23.71 -19.43
C PHE A 216 -0.81 -24.91 -20.15
N THR A 217 -0.32 -24.65 -21.37
CA THR A 217 0.54 -25.55 -22.12
C THR A 217 1.84 -24.81 -22.44
N HIS A 218 3.00 -25.43 -22.19
CA HIS A 218 4.31 -24.84 -22.33
C HIS A 218 5.03 -25.29 -23.58
N PHE A 219 5.72 -24.35 -24.24
CA PHE A 219 6.55 -24.59 -25.43
C PHE A 219 7.93 -23.94 -25.21
N PRO A 220 8.87 -24.63 -24.55
CA PRO A 220 10.08 -23.97 -24.03
C PRO A 220 11.15 -23.66 -25.07
N SER A 221 11.04 -24.14 -26.30
CA SER A 221 12.13 -24.15 -27.29
C SER A 221 12.34 -22.81 -28.02
N THR A 222 12.47 -21.69 -27.29
CA THR A 222 12.90 -20.39 -27.87
C THR A 222 14.39 -20.13 -27.66
N TYR A 223 15.17 -21.18 -27.41
CA TYR A 223 16.60 -21.07 -27.17
C TYR A 223 17.00 -20.16 -25.98
N GLY A 224 16.13 -20.02 -25.01
CA GLY A 224 16.33 -19.14 -23.84
C GLY A 224 16.26 -17.65 -24.14
N ASP A 225 15.78 -17.25 -25.32
CA ASP A 225 15.63 -15.83 -25.67
C ASP A 225 14.28 -15.27 -25.27
N LYS A 226 14.19 -13.95 -25.16
CA LYS A 226 12.97 -13.23 -24.84
C LYS A 226 12.01 -13.21 -26.02
N VAL A 227 10.74 -13.54 -25.77
CA VAL A 227 9.69 -13.51 -26.78
C VAL A 227 9.01 -12.14 -26.79
N ILE A 228 9.47 -11.24 -27.64
CA ILE A 228 9.05 -9.83 -27.63
C ILE A 228 7.73 -9.55 -28.33
N SER A 229 7.33 -10.40 -29.28
CA SER A 229 5.99 -10.34 -29.88
C SER A 229 5.55 -11.67 -30.46
N ILE A 230 4.24 -11.87 -30.53
CA ILE A 230 3.57 -13.03 -31.13
C ILE A 230 2.44 -12.53 -32.02
N ALA A 231 2.36 -13.08 -33.24
CA ALA A 231 1.27 -12.79 -34.18
C ALA A 231 0.86 -14.08 -34.92
N GLU A 232 -0.42 -14.23 -35.26
CA GLU A 232 -0.92 -15.40 -35.98
C GLU A 232 -0.79 -15.17 -37.50
N ILE A 233 -0.11 -16.11 -38.19
CA ILE A 233 -0.06 -16.13 -39.64
C ILE A 233 -1.23 -16.95 -40.18
N SER A 234 -1.47 -18.11 -39.58
CA SER A 234 -2.51 -19.03 -39.99
C SER A 234 -3.00 -19.84 -38.78
N GLU A 235 -4.02 -20.65 -38.95
CA GLU A 235 -4.49 -21.56 -37.89
C GLU A 235 -3.38 -22.50 -37.37
N SER A 236 -2.37 -22.80 -38.22
CA SER A 236 -1.28 -23.72 -37.90
C SER A 236 0.04 -23.04 -37.54
N GLU A 237 0.22 -21.74 -37.80
CA GLU A 237 1.49 -21.07 -37.60
C GLU A 237 1.41 -19.71 -36.91
N LEU A 238 2.36 -19.47 -36.03
CA LEU A 238 2.60 -18.16 -35.40
C LEU A 238 3.91 -17.56 -35.89
N MET A 239 3.93 -16.26 -36.03
CA MET A 239 5.14 -15.45 -36.11
C MET A 239 5.56 -15.07 -34.72
N VAL A 240 6.80 -15.45 -34.35
CA VAL A 240 7.34 -15.21 -32.99
C VAL A 240 8.63 -14.40 -33.13
N SER A 241 8.67 -13.22 -32.55
CA SER A 241 9.83 -12.36 -32.55
C SER A 241 10.68 -12.59 -31.31
N LEU A 242 11.94 -12.94 -31.48
CA LEU A 242 12.93 -13.16 -30.43
C LEU A 242 13.86 -11.94 -30.31
N TYR A 243 14.21 -11.58 -29.10
CA TYR A 243 14.99 -10.34 -28.82
C TYR A 243 16.34 -10.28 -29.55
N THR A 244 17.12 -11.36 -29.48
CA THR A 244 18.46 -11.40 -30.10
C THR A 244 18.52 -12.14 -31.41
N LYS A 245 17.51 -12.98 -31.73
CA LYS A 245 17.55 -13.93 -32.86
C LYS A 245 16.66 -13.54 -34.04
N GLY A 246 15.84 -12.49 -33.88
CA GLY A 246 14.92 -12.02 -34.91
C GLY A 246 13.61 -12.78 -34.99
N ILE A 247 13.02 -12.91 -36.16
CA ILE A 247 11.68 -13.48 -36.36
C ILE A 247 11.75 -14.95 -36.75
N PHE A 248 10.92 -15.75 -36.10
CA PHE A 248 10.71 -17.18 -36.36
C PHE A 248 9.25 -17.47 -36.65
N LEU A 249 9.01 -18.53 -37.42
CA LEU A 249 7.69 -19.16 -37.54
C LEU A 249 7.63 -20.37 -36.64
N PHE A 250 6.61 -20.41 -35.82
CA PHE A 250 6.31 -21.53 -34.93
C PHE A 250 5.10 -22.31 -35.46
N ASN A 251 5.28 -23.60 -35.76
CA ASN A 251 4.18 -24.47 -36.14
C ASN A 251 3.51 -25.05 -34.92
N LYS A 252 2.21 -24.73 -34.72
CA LYS A 252 1.41 -25.12 -33.55
C LYS A 252 1.25 -26.65 -33.40
N LYS A 253 1.30 -27.42 -34.54
CA LYS A 253 1.13 -28.88 -34.52
C LYS A 253 2.45 -29.60 -34.26
N THR A 254 3.49 -29.25 -35.00
CA THR A 254 4.82 -29.89 -34.87
C THR A 254 5.66 -29.31 -33.74
N GLN A 255 5.28 -28.17 -33.21
CA GLN A 255 5.98 -27.42 -32.15
C GLN A 255 7.40 -27.01 -32.53
N GLN A 256 7.67 -26.89 -33.84
CA GLN A 256 8.98 -26.52 -34.37
C GLN A 256 9.06 -25.08 -34.77
N TYR A 257 10.26 -24.52 -34.60
CA TYR A 257 10.62 -23.17 -35.02
C TYR A 257 11.44 -23.20 -36.30
N ARG A 258 11.13 -22.30 -37.25
CA ARG A 258 11.96 -22.05 -38.44
C ARG A 258 12.21 -20.55 -38.57
N PRO A 259 13.43 -20.12 -38.97
CA PRO A 259 13.73 -18.72 -39.20
C PRO A 259 12.84 -18.12 -40.30
N PHE A 260 12.47 -16.86 -40.10
CA PHE A 260 11.69 -16.09 -41.07
C PHE A 260 12.55 -14.94 -41.61
N THR A 261 12.70 -14.89 -42.92
CA THR A 261 13.53 -13.88 -43.61
C THR A 261 12.70 -13.20 -44.69
N ILE A 262 12.89 -11.91 -44.82
CA ILE A 262 12.32 -11.11 -45.92
C ILE A 262 13.37 -10.82 -46.93
N ILE A 263 13.04 -10.98 -48.23
CA ILE A 263 13.88 -10.52 -49.34
C ILE A 263 13.18 -9.30 -49.92
N ASP A 264 13.79 -8.13 -49.78
CA ASP A 264 13.36 -6.92 -50.47
C ASP A 264 13.56 -7.09 -51.97
N LYS A 265 12.47 -7.07 -52.73
CA LYS A 265 12.49 -7.29 -54.16
C LYS A 265 13.12 -6.14 -54.97
N GLU A 266 13.15 -4.93 -54.41
CA GLU A 266 13.70 -3.75 -55.07
C GLU A 266 15.23 -3.69 -54.93
N THR A 267 15.72 -4.06 -53.73
CA THR A 267 17.17 -3.97 -53.45
C THR A 267 17.88 -5.30 -53.47
N ASN A 268 17.17 -6.42 -53.63
CA ASN A 268 17.65 -7.80 -53.47
C ASN A 268 18.37 -8.05 -52.12
N TYR A 269 18.11 -7.21 -51.15
CA TYR A 269 18.69 -7.25 -49.84
C TYR A 269 17.89 -8.21 -48.96
N LYS A 270 18.59 -9.16 -48.35
CA LYS A 270 18.01 -10.10 -47.42
C LYS A 270 17.96 -9.43 -46.05
N GLU A 271 16.83 -8.85 -45.65
CA GLU A 271 16.62 -8.38 -44.33
C GLU A 271 16.47 -9.56 -43.34
N CYS A 272 17.54 -9.85 -42.63
CA CYS A 272 17.49 -10.71 -41.46
C CYS A 272 17.36 -9.75 -40.25
N PHE A 273 16.25 -9.76 -39.56
CA PHE A 273 15.95 -8.88 -38.42
C PHE A 273 16.83 -9.14 -37.20
N TYR A 274 18.06 -9.58 -37.35
CA TYR A 274 19.03 -9.77 -36.30
C TYR A 274 19.50 -8.44 -35.72
N GLY A 275 19.44 -8.30 -34.39
CA GLY A 275 19.97 -7.14 -33.65
C GLY A 275 19.09 -5.90 -33.61
N TYR A 276 17.90 -5.96 -34.19
CA TYR A 276 16.87 -4.95 -34.04
C TYR A 276 15.65 -5.60 -33.35
N LEU A 277 14.88 -4.85 -32.56
CA LEU A 277 13.67 -5.32 -31.91
C LEU A 277 12.50 -5.41 -32.91
N PRO A 278 12.37 -6.45 -33.74
CA PRO A 278 11.29 -6.53 -34.71
C PRO A 278 10.01 -6.91 -33.97
N LEU A 279 9.08 -5.98 -33.92
CA LEU A 279 7.76 -6.21 -33.34
C LEU A 279 6.82 -6.65 -34.45
N ALA A 280 6.49 -7.93 -34.51
CA ALA A 280 5.45 -8.46 -35.37
C ALA A 280 4.10 -8.34 -34.68
N ASN A 281 3.28 -7.41 -35.11
CA ASN A 281 1.99 -7.16 -34.53
C ASN A 281 0.89 -7.51 -35.52
N GLN A 282 0.01 -8.41 -35.13
CA GLN A 282 -1.16 -8.72 -35.93
C GLN A 282 -2.14 -7.55 -35.93
N VAL A 283 -2.50 -7.09 -37.11
CA VAL A 283 -3.57 -6.14 -37.36
C VAL A 283 -4.69 -6.83 -38.11
N ALA A 284 -5.87 -6.28 -38.15
CA ALA A 284 -7.02 -6.89 -38.79
C ALA A 284 -6.78 -7.23 -40.26
N ASN A 285 -7.63 -8.07 -40.85
CA ASN A 285 -7.65 -8.39 -42.28
C ASN A 285 -6.40 -9.09 -42.84
N ASN A 286 -5.91 -10.12 -42.17
CA ASN A 286 -4.76 -10.92 -42.63
C ASN A 286 -3.47 -10.12 -42.85
N LYS A 287 -3.25 -9.06 -42.09
CA LYS A 287 -2.02 -8.27 -42.12
C LYS A 287 -1.26 -8.35 -40.81
N ILE A 288 0.06 -8.43 -40.92
CA ILE A 288 0.97 -8.29 -39.77
C ILE A 288 1.89 -7.11 -40.07
N TYR A 289 1.97 -6.15 -39.13
CA TYR A 289 2.95 -5.07 -39.25
C TYR A 289 4.24 -5.49 -38.54
N ILE A 290 5.31 -5.49 -39.31
CA ILE A 290 6.68 -5.78 -38.81
C ILE A 290 7.37 -4.44 -38.70
N ILE A 291 7.67 -4.05 -37.49
CA ILE A 291 8.27 -2.76 -37.18
C ILE A 291 9.65 -3.01 -36.60
N SER A 292 10.67 -2.47 -37.26
CA SER A 292 12.06 -2.48 -36.84
C SER A 292 12.67 -1.10 -37.18
N ARG A 293 13.76 -1.06 -37.89
CA ARG A 293 14.33 0.18 -38.47
C ARG A 293 13.40 0.81 -39.50
N ASN A 294 12.67 -0.02 -40.25
CA ASN A 294 11.61 0.35 -41.16
C ASN A 294 10.30 -0.32 -40.70
N ALA A 295 9.18 0.14 -41.24
CA ALA A 295 7.86 -0.47 -41.04
C ALA A 295 7.42 -1.19 -42.31
N TYR A 296 7.02 -2.44 -42.19
CA TYR A 296 6.56 -3.28 -43.29
C TYR A 296 5.15 -3.83 -42.98
N ALA A 297 4.34 -3.96 -44.04
CA ALA A 297 3.07 -4.67 -43.98
C ALA A 297 3.25 -6.05 -44.64
N TYR A 298 3.00 -7.11 -43.90
CA TYR A 298 3.00 -8.49 -44.38
C TYR A 298 1.55 -8.96 -44.52
N ASN A 299 1.17 -9.36 -45.71
CA ASN A 299 -0.12 -9.97 -45.98
C ASN A 299 0.01 -11.48 -45.79
N THR A 300 -0.73 -12.05 -44.86
CA THR A 300 -0.68 -13.47 -44.51
C THR A 300 -1.37 -14.37 -45.54
N HIS A 301 -2.25 -13.83 -46.38
CA HIS A 301 -2.98 -14.61 -47.39
C HIS A 301 -2.14 -14.86 -48.65
N ASN A 302 -1.48 -13.83 -49.16
CA ASN A 302 -0.70 -13.93 -50.42
C ASN A 302 0.79 -13.92 -50.16
N HIS A 303 1.22 -13.87 -48.90
CA HIS A 303 2.63 -13.88 -48.46
C HIS A 303 3.49 -12.75 -49.09
N THR A 304 2.86 -11.58 -49.28
CA THR A 304 3.55 -10.43 -49.87
C THR A 304 3.98 -9.45 -48.79
N PHE A 305 5.09 -8.78 -49.03
CA PHE A 305 5.61 -7.67 -48.22
C PHE A 305 5.47 -6.37 -48.99
N SER A 306 5.11 -5.30 -48.31
CA SER A 306 5.21 -3.94 -48.76
C SER A 306 5.83 -3.07 -47.71
N LYS A 307 6.73 -2.15 -48.08
CA LYS A 307 7.19 -1.11 -47.18
C LYS A 307 6.05 -0.14 -46.94
N MET A 308 5.81 0.20 -45.67
CA MET A 308 4.74 1.15 -45.33
C MET A 308 5.12 2.55 -45.78
N GLN A 309 4.15 3.27 -46.32
CA GLN A 309 4.30 4.66 -46.74
C GLN A 309 4.30 5.60 -45.55
N THR A 310 5.13 6.63 -45.56
CA THR A 310 5.18 7.67 -44.55
C THR A 310 4.99 9.04 -45.17
N ASP A 311 4.27 9.94 -44.48
CA ASP A 311 3.99 11.31 -44.96
C ASP A 311 5.25 12.19 -45.01
N ARG A 312 6.27 11.84 -44.25
CA ARG A 312 7.60 12.44 -44.23
C ARG A 312 8.64 11.39 -43.78
N HIS A 313 9.90 11.72 -43.92
CA HIS A 313 10.98 10.83 -43.43
C HIS A 313 10.99 10.85 -41.89
N TYR A 314 10.82 9.68 -41.28
CA TYR A 314 10.97 9.44 -39.83
C TYR A 314 12.14 8.51 -39.60
N ASP A 315 13.02 8.86 -38.68
CA ASP A 315 14.10 7.97 -38.22
C ASP A 315 13.65 7.20 -36.99
N PHE A 316 13.27 5.95 -37.17
CA PHE A 316 12.84 5.06 -36.09
C PHE A 316 14.01 4.26 -35.47
N SER A 317 15.28 4.57 -35.84
CA SER A 317 16.43 3.72 -35.53
C SER A 317 16.78 3.64 -34.02
N ASN A 318 16.51 4.67 -33.26
CA ASN A 318 16.98 4.77 -31.87
C ASN A 318 15.98 4.33 -30.79
N ASN A 319 14.70 4.25 -31.11
CA ASN A 319 13.64 3.78 -30.18
C ASN A 319 12.57 3.08 -30.98
N ALA A 320 12.25 1.86 -30.63
CA ALA A 320 11.28 1.08 -31.38
C ALA A 320 9.92 1.79 -31.47
N LEU A 321 9.44 1.99 -32.70
CA LEU A 321 8.06 2.35 -32.96
C LEU A 321 7.17 1.20 -32.49
N CYS A 322 6.32 1.42 -31.52
CA CYS A 322 5.53 0.36 -30.90
C CYS A 322 4.06 0.49 -31.21
N LEU A 323 3.42 -0.64 -31.56
CA LEU A 323 1.98 -0.73 -31.65
C LEU A 323 1.38 -0.55 -30.24
N SER A 324 0.47 0.40 -30.10
CA SER A 324 -0.22 0.64 -28.86
C SER A 324 -1.70 0.22 -28.89
N TYR A 325 -2.31 0.30 -30.07
CA TYR A 325 -3.71 -0.07 -30.28
C TYR A 325 -3.92 -0.48 -31.73
N SER A 326 -4.81 -1.43 -31.98
CA SER A 326 -5.26 -1.79 -33.34
C SER A 326 -6.71 -2.23 -33.34
N ASN A 327 -7.42 -1.90 -34.37
CA ASN A 327 -8.75 -2.41 -34.71
C ASN A 327 -8.83 -2.75 -36.20
N ASP A 328 -10.02 -3.04 -36.73
CA ASP A 328 -10.20 -3.44 -38.13
C ASP A 328 -10.00 -2.30 -39.16
N LYS A 329 -9.83 -1.07 -38.74
CA LYS A 329 -9.76 0.11 -39.60
C LYS A 329 -8.40 0.81 -39.54
N PHE A 330 -7.83 0.91 -38.35
CA PHE A 330 -6.58 1.64 -38.12
C PHE A 330 -5.79 1.07 -36.96
N SER A 331 -4.53 1.45 -36.92
CA SER A 331 -3.65 1.17 -35.78
C SER A 331 -3.02 2.45 -35.26
N LEU A 332 -2.70 2.47 -33.97
CA LEU A 332 -1.98 3.56 -33.33
C LEU A 332 -0.56 3.09 -32.96
N LEU A 333 0.41 3.81 -33.44
CA LEU A 333 1.80 3.60 -33.11
C LEU A 333 2.32 4.75 -32.27
N LYS A 334 3.21 4.46 -31.33
CA LYS A 334 3.90 5.46 -30.50
C LYS A 334 5.42 5.41 -30.71
N TYR A 335 6.03 6.58 -30.67
CA TYR A 335 7.47 6.73 -30.71
C TYR A 335 7.88 7.92 -29.84
N ALA A 336 8.50 7.68 -28.69
CA ALA A 336 8.83 8.70 -27.72
C ALA A 336 7.63 9.62 -27.37
N HIS A 337 7.68 10.89 -27.77
CA HIS A 337 6.66 11.91 -27.55
C HIS A 337 5.66 12.03 -28.73
N GLN A 338 5.78 11.19 -29.75
CA GLN A 338 4.97 11.24 -30.97
C GLN A 338 3.96 10.10 -31.05
N ALA A 339 2.76 10.40 -31.51
CA ALA A 339 1.69 9.45 -31.79
C ALA A 339 1.40 9.42 -33.29
N PHE A 340 1.27 8.22 -33.84
CA PHE A 340 1.05 8.02 -35.26
C PHE A 340 -0.25 7.26 -35.49
N TRP A 341 -0.93 7.65 -36.55
CA TRP A 341 -2.04 6.96 -37.13
C TRP A 341 -1.60 6.10 -38.30
N VAL A 342 -1.98 4.85 -38.29
CA VAL A 342 -1.74 3.92 -39.41
C VAL A 342 -3.06 3.62 -40.08
N ASP A 343 -3.16 4.01 -41.34
CA ASP A 343 -4.25 3.61 -42.21
C ASP A 343 -3.98 2.19 -42.74
N GLN A 344 -4.83 1.23 -42.34
CA GLN A 344 -4.68 -0.15 -42.75
C GLN A 344 -5.10 -0.44 -44.18
N GLN A 345 -5.85 0.46 -44.83
CA GLN A 345 -6.24 0.29 -46.24
C GLN A 345 -5.05 0.57 -47.16
N ASN A 346 -4.33 1.63 -46.87
CA ASN A 346 -3.22 2.14 -47.69
C ASN A 346 -1.84 1.80 -47.14
N ASP A 347 -1.76 1.08 -46.00
CA ASP A 347 -0.51 0.77 -45.28
C ASP A 347 0.37 2.02 -45.09
N SER A 348 -0.25 3.14 -44.72
CA SER A 348 0.40 4.43 -44.55
C SER A 348 0.43 4.89 -43.08
N ILE A 349 1.57 5.46 -42.69
CA ILE A 349 1.84 6.00 -41.36
C ILE A 349 1.89 7.52 -41.48
N ARG A 350 1.13 8.23 -40.62
CA ARG A 350 1.16 9.69 -40.53
C ARG A 350 1.14 10.14 -39.08
N LEU A 351 1.81 11.27 -38.83
CA LEU A 351 1.83 11.87 -37.51
C LEU A 351 0.41 12.31 -37.12
N LEU A 352 -0.06 11.87 -35.97
CA LEU A 352 -1.35 12.24 -35.40
C LEU A 352 -1.25 13.47 -34.50
N PHE A 353 -0.36 13.41 -33.52
CA PHE A 353 0.00 14.51 -32.63
C PHE A 353 1.39 14.29 -32.01
N GLU A 354 1.93 15.35 -31.46
CA GLU A 354 3.23 15.37 -30.79
C GLU A 354 3.09 16.08 -29.45
N LEU A 355 3.69 15.51 -28.40
CA LEU A 355 3.79 16.10 -27.06
C LEU A 355 5.11 16.88 -26.93
N GLU A 356 5.33 17.47 -25.75
CA GLU A 356 6.61 18.11 -25.44
C GLU A 356 7.75 17.08 -25.49
N LYS A 357 8.93 17.48 -25.98
CA LYS A 357 10.10 16.58 -26.11
C LYS A 357 10.56 15.93 -24.80
N ASN A 358 10.19 16.49 -23.66
CA ASN A 358 10.51 15.98 -22.32
C ASN A 358 9.39 15.10 -21.73
N GLU A 359 8.43 14.67 -22.56
CA GLU A 359 7.33 13.78 -22.17
C GLU A 359 7.28 12.57 -23.09
N THR A 360 7.14 11.38 -22.52
CA THR A 360 7.14 10.11 -23.26
C THR A 360 5.75 9.47 -23.21
N ILE A 361 5.22 9.13 -24.37
CA ILE A 361 3.99 8.34 -24.50
C ILE A 361 4.32 6.88 -24.16
N THR A 362 3.72 6.37 -23.11
CA THR A 362 3.92 4.99 -22.67
C THR A 362 2.88 4.03 -23.26
N SER A 363 1.64 4.50 -23.40
CA SER A 363 0.52 3.69 -23.90
C SER A 363 -0.56 4.56 -24.52
N MET A 364 -1.30 4.01 -25.50
CA MET A 364 -2.49 4.64 -26.08
C MET A 364 -3.62 3.62 -26.21
N SER A 365 -4.84 4.07 -26.11
CA SER A 365 -6.03 3.24 -26.33
C SER A 365 -7.18 4.08 -26.90
N TYR A 366 -7.93 3.49 -27.81
CA TYR A 366 -9.12 4.14 -28.39
C TYR A 366 -10.39 3.64 -27.70
N ASP A 367 -11.26 4.56 -27.31
CA ASP A 367 -12.46 4.23 -26.52
C ASP A 367 -13.73 4.03 -27.36
N ASN A 368 -13.63 4.03 -28.69
CA ASN A 368 -14.71 3.96 -29.68
C ASN A 368 -15.66 5.19 -29.68
N ASN A 369 -15.30 6.28 -28.98
CA ASN A 369 -16.05 7.56 -28.96
C ASN A 369 -15.23 8.71 -29.54
N ASP A 370 -14.38 8.45 -30.53
CA ASP A 370 -13.48 9.41 -31.17
C ASP A 370 -12.41 10.00 -30.22
N ILE A 371 -12.17 9.34 -29.09
CA ILE A 371 -11.15 9.71 -28.10
C ILE A 371 -10.02 8.69 -28.10
N ILE A 372 -8.81 9.17 -28.22
CA ILE A 372 -7.60 8.39 -28.02
C ILE A 372 -7.02 8.75 -26.66
N TRP A 373 -7.13 7.86 -25.71
CA TRP A 373 -6.56 7.98 -24.40
C TRP A 373 -5.06 7.75 -24.44
N THR A 374 -4.30 8.55 -23.70
CA THR A 374 -2.84 8.54 -23.72
C THR A 374 -2.29 8.51 -22.29
N GLY A 375 -1.51 7.49 -21.99
CA GLY A 375 -0.69 7.43 -20.78
C GLY A 375 0.71 7.95 -21.08
N THR A 376 1.23 8.78 -20.18
CA THR A 376 2.59 9.33 -20.29
C THR A 376 3.34 9.20 -18.96
N ASP A 377 4.63 9.46 -18.97
CA ASP A 377 5.45 9.59 -17.78
C ASP A 377 5.03 10.78 -16.89
N LYS A 378 4.31 11.77 -17.45
CA LYS A 378 3.75 12.92 -16.73
C LYS A 378 2.28 12.77 -16.34
N GLY A 379 1.58 11.71 -16.81
CA GLY A 379 0.20 11.44 -16.43
C GLY A 379 -0.74 11.05 -17.54
N LEU A 380 -2.04 11.28 -17.31
CA LEU A 380 -3.13 10.91 -18.20
C LEU A 380 -3.54 12.08 -19.10
N GLY A 381 -3.72 11.80 -20.37
CA GLY A 381 -4.31 12.73 -21.33
C GLY A 381 -5.18 12.02 -22.34
N PHE A 382 -5.78 12.80 -23.25
CA PHE A 382 -6.51 12.26 -24.38
C PHE A 382 -6.43 13.20 -25.58
N PHE A 383 -6.49 12.61 -26.77
CA PHE A 383 -6.59 13.31 -28.03
C PHE A 383 -7.99 13.11 -28.60
N ASP A 384 -8.67 14.21 -28.85
CA ASP A 384 -10.01 14.21 -29.47
C ASP A 384 -9.86 14.29 -30.99
N LEU A 385 -10.30 13.26 -31.70
CA LEU A 385 -10.20 13.14 -33.16
C LEU A 385 -11.07 14.18 -33.91
N LYS A 386 -12.16 14.65 -33.26
CA LYS A 386 -13.07 15.66 -33.89
C LYS A 386 -12.48 17.06 -33.85
N SER A 387 -12.06 17.45 -32.63
CA SER A 387 -11.46 18.78 -32.43
C SER A 387 -9.97 18.83 -32.83
N ARG A 388 -9.33 17.69 -33.00
CA ARG A 388 -7.89 17.54 -33.23
C ARG A 388 -7.03 18.22 -32.17
N LYS A 389 -7.48 18.18 -30.90
CA LYS A 389 -6.78 18.78 -29.78
C LYS A 389 -6.39 17.73 -28.74
N TYR A 390 -5.24 17.91 -28.16
CA TYR A 390 -4.79 17.12 -27.01
C TYR A 390 -5.21 17.81 -25.71
N HIS A 391 -5.76 17.04 -24.78
CA HIS A 391 -6.21 17.48 -23.47
C HIS A 391 -5.52 16.68 -22.40
N ARG A 392 -5.05 17.37 -21.36
CA ARG A 392 -4.43 16.74 -20.19
C ARG A 392 -5.43 16.68 -19.03
N ILE A 393 -5.48 15.52 -18.37
CA ILE A 393 -6.25 15.37 -17.15
C ILE A 393 -5.34 15.68 -15.97
N HIS A 394 -5.60 16.82 -15.33
CA HIS A 394 -4.86 17.23 -14.13
C HIS A 394 -5.35 16.44 -12.91
N THR A 395 -4.65 15.39 -12.56
CA THR A 395 -4.89 14.59 -11.36
C THR A 395 -3.57 14.30 -10.65
N LYS A 396 -3.59 14.35 -9.32
CA LYS A 396 -2.44 13.94 -8.50
C LYS A 396 -2.27 12.42 -8.42
N LEU A 397 -3.26 11.66 -8.91
CA LEU A 397 -3.30 10.20 -8.79
C LEU A 397 -2.35 9.49 -9.77
N PHE A 398 -2.08 10.07 -10.93
CA PHE A 398 -1.33 9.41 -11.99
C PHE A 398 -0.11 10.21 -12.40
N ASN A 399 1.03 9.82 -11.90
CA ASN A 399 2.32 10.14 -12.49
C ASN A 399 2.95 8.83 -12.96
N ASN A 400 3.65 8.84 -14.07
CA ASN A 400 4.34 7.68 -14.60
C ASN A 400 3.39 6.49 -14.89
N ILE A 401 2.48 6.69 -15.83
CA ILE A 401 1.60 5.63 -16.31
C ILE A 401 2.43 4.64 -17.12
N SER A 402 2.44 3.37 -16.72
CA SER A 402 3.13 2.31 -17.45
C SER A 402 2.30 1.78 -18.62
N PHE A 403 0.99 1.62 -18.43
CA PHE A 403 0.07 1.29 -19.50
C PHE A 403 -1.35 1.80 -19.22
N LEU A 404 -2.17 1.86 -20.27
CA LEU A 404 -3.61 2.03 -20.18
C LEU A 404 -4.33 1.25 -21.30
N ILE A 405 -5.57 0.88 -21.02
CA ILE A 405 -6.47 0.24 -21.99
C ILE A 405 -7.92 0.62 -21.70
N ALA A 406 -8.65 1.04 -22.74
CA ALA A 406 -10.08 1.30 -22.64
C ALA A 406 -10.85 -0.01 -22.84
N ASP A 407 -11.73 -0.38 -21.91
CA ASP A 407 -12.64 -1.50 -22.10
C ASP A 407 -13.88 -1.06 -22.88
N ARG A 408 -14.67 -2.03 -23.34
CA ARG A 408 -15.88 -1.74 -24.13
C ARG A 408 -17.09 -1.35 -23.27
N LYS A 409 -16.90 -1.21 -21.96
CA LYS A 409 -17.93 -0.84 -20.99
C LYS A 409 -17.79 0.61 -20.53
N GLY A 410 -16.89 1.37 -21.17
CA GLY A 410 -16.65 2.77 -20.85
C GLY A 410 -15.75 2.99 -19.64
N ARG A 411 -14.93 1.99 -19.29
CA ARG A 411 -13.89 2.11 -18.27
C ARG A 411 -12.53 2.17 -18.94
N LEU A 412 -11.65 2.97 -18.37
CA LEU A 412 -10.24 3.00 -18.68
C LEU A 412 -9.47 2.34 -17.56
N TRP A 413 -8.72 1.28 -17.86
CA TRP A 413 -7.84 0.60 -16.95
C TRP A 413 -6.44 1.20 -17.08
N ILE A 414 -5.88 1.64 -15.95
CA ILE A 414 -4.63 2.39 -15.91
C ILE A 414 -3.71 1.73 -14.88
N CYS A 415 -2.48 1.44 -15.27
CA CYS A 415 -1.44 1.09 -14.31
C CYS A 415 -0.46 2.26 -14.17
N ALA A 416 -0.34 2.75 -12.95
CA ALA A 416 0.57 3.83 -12.59
C ALA A 416 1.19 3.54 -11.22
N GLN A 417 2.50 3.76 -11.08
CA GLN A 417 3.21 3.57 -9.81
C GLN A 417 2.97 2.17 -9.19
N ASN A 418 2.91 1.12 -10.03
CA ASN A 418 2.64 -0.27 -9.64
C ASN A 418 1.26 -0.52 -9.00
N GLN A 419 0.31 0.37 -9.23
CA GLN A 419 -1.08 0.22 -8.84
C GLN A 419 -1.98 0.18 -10.06
N LEU A 420 -3.05 -0.59 -9.98
CA LEU A 420 -4.08 -0.67 -11.01
C LEU A 420 -5.26 0.22 -10.61
N TYR A 421 -5.70 1.03 -11.57
CA TYR A 421 -6.86 1.88 -11.44
C TYR A 421 -7.88 1.53 -12.52
N SER A 422 -9.15 1.59 -12.20
CA SER A 422 -10.22 1.66 -13.19
C SER A 422 -10.90 3.03 -13.12
N TYR A 423 -11.00 3.71 -14.25
CA TYR A 423 -11.61 5.01 -14.39
C TYR A 423 -12.89 4.91 -15.20
N ILE A 424 -14.03 5.21 -14.57
CA ILE A 424 -15.33 5.28 -15.26
C ILE A 424 -15.45 6.68 -15.88
N ILE A 425 -15.31 6.75 -17.20
CA ILE A 425 -15.18 8.01 -17.93
C ILE A 425 -16.39 8.93 -17.72
N LYS A 426 -17.60 8.37 -17.80
CA LYS A 426 -18.86 9.13 -17.68
C LYS A 426 -19.08 9.74 -16.31
N GLU A 427 -18.62 9.06 -15.26
CA GLU A 427 -18.84 9.46 -13.87
C GLU A 427 -17.66 10.23 -13.29
N ASN A 428 -16.56 10.31 -14.03
CA ASN A 428 -15.29 10.85 -13.55
C ASN A 428 -14.84 10.20 -12.22
N LYS A 429 -15.04 8.87 -12.10
CA LYS A 429 -14.82 8.12 -10.87
C LYS A 429 -13.69 7.12 -11.05
N PHE A 430 -12.75 7.12 -10.12
CA PHE A 430 -11.64 6.18 -10.07
C PHE A 430 -11.86 5.11 -9.02
N THR A 431 -11.39 3.90 -9.28
CA THR A 431 -11.33 2.81 -8.29
C THR A 431 -9.93 2.24 -8.28
N ILE A 432 -9.35 2.07 -7.09
CA ILE A 432 -8.02 1.50 -6.88
C ILE A 432 -8.16 -0.01 -6.66
N TRP A 433 -7.36 -0.80 -7.37
CA TRP A 433 -7.27 -2.24 -7.24
C TRP A 433 -5.89 -2.62 -6.72
N ASN A 434 -5.85 -3.45 -5.72
CA ASN A 434 -4.62 -3.82 -5.02
C ASN A 434 -4.47 -5.33 -4.84
N SER A 435 -3.47 -5.77 -4.09
CA SER A 435 -3.19 -7.19 -3.86
C SER A 435 -4.35 -7.95 -3.22
N SER A 436 -5.16 -7.30 -2.41
CA SER A 436 -6.35 -7.91 -1.80
C SER A 436 -7.52 -8.07 -2.78
N ASP A 437 -7.48 -7.39 -3.91
CA ASP A 437 -8.41 -7.57 -5.03
C ASP A 437 -7.87 -8.58 -6.07
N GLY A 438 -6.70 -9.20 -5.82
CA GLY A 438 -6.05 -10.16 -6.71
C GLY A 438 -5.03 -9.54 -7.66
N PHE A 439 -4.78 -8.22 -7.60
CA PHE A 439 -3.77 -7.56 -8.42
C PHE A 439 -2.42 -7.56 -7.69
N PRO A 440 -1.39 -8.20 -8.25
CA PRO A 440 -0.06 -8.17 -7.65
C PRO A 440 0.48 -6.74 -7.72
N SER A 441 1.16 -6.29 -6.68
CA SER A 441 1.82 -4.98 -6.65
C SER A 441 3.06 -5.01 -7.55
N ASN A 442 2.87 -4.85 -8.89
CA ASN A 442 3.88 -5.13 -9.88
C ASN A 442 3.96 -4.11 -10.98
N GLU A 443 5.13 -4.09 -11.62
CA GLU A 443 5.33 -3.42 -12.89
C GLU A 443 4.62 -4.22 -14.00
N ILE A 444 3.50 -3.70 -14.47
CA ILE A 444 2.81 -4.24 -15.64
C ILE A 444 3.40 -3.57 -16.87
N LEU A 445 3.88 -4.39 -17.80
CA LEU A 445 4.56 -3.94 -19.01
C LEU A 445 3.63 -3.90 -20.23
N PHE A 446 2.58 -4.76 -20.26
CA PHE A 446 1.69 -4.91 -21.40
C PHE A 446 0.25 -5.12 -20.95
N ALA A 447 -0.67 -4.60 -21.74
CA ALA A 447 -2.08 -4.90 -21.63
C ALA A 447 -2.61 -5.34 -23.00
N TYR A 448 -3.47 -6.34 -23.02
CA TYR A 448 -4.09 -6.86 -24.21
C TYR A 448 -5.57 -7.16 -23.98
N GLN A 449 -6.41 -6.63 -24.85
CA GLN A 449 -7.81 -6.98 -24.93
C GLN A 449 -8.17 -7.14 -26.41
N LYS A 450 -8.59 -8.34 -26.80
CA LYS A 450 -9.08 -8.55 -28.15
C LYS A 450 -10.47 -7.91 -28.34
N GLN A 451 -10.71 -7.39 -29.52
CA GLN A 451 -12.00 -6.81 -29.87
C GLN A 451 -13.18 -7.79 -29.75
N SER A 452 -12.96 -9.09 -29.90
CA SER A 452 -13.97 -10.13 -29.81
C SER A 452 -14.34 -10.48 -28.36
N ASN A 453 -13.42 -10.33 -27.39
CA ASN A 453 -13.63 -10.71 -26.00
C ASN A 453 -13.96 -9.48 -25.14
N LYS A 454 -15.25 -9.26 -24.90
CA LYS A 454 -15.73 -8.13 -24.11
C LYS A 454 -15.59 -8.29 -22.60
N ASN A 455 -15.31 -9.52 -22.13
CA ASN A 455 -15.43 -9.85 -20.72
C ASN A 455 -14.09 -9.92 -19.98
N TYR A 456 -12.98 -10.04 -20.70
CA TYR A 456 -11.66 -10.19 -20.08
C TYR A 456 -10.63 -9.24 -20.65
N ILE A 457 -9.76 -8.75 -19.78
CA ILE A 457 -8.51 -8.05 -20.09
C ILE A 457 -7.38 -8.90 -19.53
N TYR A 458 -6.33 -9.08 -20.32
CA TYR A 458 -5.12 -9.76 -19.91
C TYR A 458 -3.98 -8.74 -19.80
N LEU A 459 -3.28 -8.78 -18.65
CA LEU A 459 -2.12 -7.94 -18.40
C LEU A 459 -0.91 -8.82 -18.17
N GLY A 460 0.20 -8.48 -18.80
CA GLY A 460 1.49 -9.15 -18.62
C GLY A 460 2.49 -8.24 -17.93
N GLY A 461 3.22 -8.78 -16.99
CA GLY A 461 4.23 -8.05 -16.22
C GLY A 461 5.30 -8.97 -15.62
N SER A 462 6.09 -8.40 -14.71
CA SER A 462 7.21 -9.11 -14.08
C SER A 462 6.80 -10.23 -13.12
N GLU A 463 5.54 -10.29 -12.70
CA GLU A 463 5.05 -11.26 -11.70
C GLU A 463 3.88 -12.13 -12.20
N GLY A 464 3.72 -12.27 -13.51
CA GLY A 464 2.76 -13.19 -14.10
C GLY A 464 1.71 -12.56 -14.99
N LEU A 465 0.74 -13.41 -15.34
CA LEU A 465 -0.44 -13.04 -16.12
C LEU A 465 -1.56 -12.60 -15.18
N VAL A 466 -2.06 -11.40 -15.38
CA VAL A 466 -3.24 -10.90 -14.68
C VAL A 466 -4.43 -10.97 -15.63
N LYS A 467 -5.47 -11.69 -15.24
CA LYS A 467 -6.76 -11.78 -15.94
C LYS A 467 -7.80 -10.96 -15.17
N ILE A 468 -8.37 -9.97 -15.82
CA ILE A 468 -9.42 -9.12 -15.26
C ILE A 468 -10.75 -9.47 -15.92
N ASN A 469 -11.75 -9.82 -15.09
CA ASN A 469 -13.13 -9.91 -15.54
C ASN A 469 -13.76 -8.53 -15.51
N THR A 470 -14.12 -8.00 -16.66
CA THR A 470 -14.70 -6.66 -16.78
C THR A 470 -16.20 -6.58 -16.40
N ASN A 471 -16.85 -7.73 -16.13
CA ASN A 471 -18.23 -7.81 -15.64
C ASN A 471 -18.29 -7.48 -14.13
N ILE A 472 -17.79 -6.34 -13.75
CA ILE A 472 -17.83 -5.88 -12.37
C ILE A 472 -19.17 -5.20 -12.15
N PRO A 473 -20.02 -5.70 -11.23
CA PRO A 473 -21.27 -5.03 -10.91
C PRO A 473 -20.98 -3.64 -10.34
N GLU A 474 -21.84 -2.70 -10.67
CA GLU A 474 -21.86 -1.39 -9.99
C GLU A 474 -22.42 -1.60 -8.59
N THR A 475 -21.55 -2.01 -7.67
CA THR A 475 -21.92 -2.04 -6.25
C THR A 475 -21.88 -0.62 -5.72
N GLU A 476 -22.94 -0.17 -5.09
CA GLU A 476 -22.90 1.02 -4.23
C GLU A 476 -21.77 0.81 -3.23
N THR A 477 -20.68 1.53 -3.42
CA THR A 477 -19.59 1.54 -2.46
C THR A 477 -20.12 2.19 -1.20
N GLN A 478 -20.36 1.38 -0.16
CA GLN A 478 -20.70 1.93 1.15
C GLN A 478 -19.58 2.88 1.58
N ILE A 479 -19.96 4.11 1.87
CA ILE A 479 -18.99 5.13 2.30
C ILE A 479 -18.48 4.73 3.69
N PRO A 480 -17.19 4.58 3.88
CA PRO A 480 -16.64 4.26 5.18
C PRO A 480 -16.88 5.42 6.16
N GLU A 481 -17.35 5.10 7.35
CA GLU A 481 -17.60 6.07 8.42
C GLU A 481 -16.60 5.85 9.56
N ILE A 482 -15.98 6.92 10.03
CA ILE A 482 -15.07 6.86 11.17
C ILE A 482 -15.83 7.16 12.45
N TYR A 483 -15.63 6.35 13.47
CA TYR A 483 -16.16 6.60 14.80
C TYR A 483 -15.12 6.35 15.89
N LEU A 484 -15.31 7.01 17.01
CA LEU A 484 -14.49 6.86 18.19
C LEU A 484 -14.80 5.53 18.88
N SER A 485 -13.82 4.68 19.08
CA SER A 485 -13.99 3.39 19.75
C SER A 485 -13.53 3.42 21.21
N ASP A 486 -12.40 4.06 21.49
CA ASP A 486 -11.85 4.15 22.85
C ASP A 486 -10.95 5.37 23.02
N ILE A 487 -10.77 5.79 24.27
CA ILE A 487 -9.82 6.84 24.67
C ILE A 487 -9.05 6.35 25.88
N LEU A 488 -7.75 6.41 25.79
CA LEU A 488 -6.85 6.13 26.90
C LEU A 488 -6.14 7.41 27.35
N LEU A 489 -6.22 7.73 28.63
CA LEU A 489 -5.44 8.77 29.25
C LEU A 489 -4.40 8.14 30.18
N ASN A 490 -3.11 8.38 29.88
CA ASN A 490 -1.99 7.75 30.59
C ASN A 490 -2.12 6.21 30.64
N GLY A 491 -2.57 5.59 29.53
CA GLY A 491 -2.77 4.16 29.39
C GLY A 491 -4.06 3.61 30.05
N SER A 492 -4.85 4.42 30.74
CA SER A 492 -6.08 3.98 31.40
C SER A 492 -7.33 4.39 30.63
N PRO A 493 -8.37 3.53 30.51
CA PRO A 493 -9.60 3.85 29.79
C PRO A 493 -10.30 5.09 30.33
N TYR A 494 -10.64 6.01 29.44
CA TYR A 494 -11.24 7.30 29.81
C TYR A 494 -12.65 7.51 29.22
N LEU A 495 -13.19 6.54 28.47
CA LEU A 495 -14.44 6.63 27.71
C LEU A 495 -15.65 6.96 28.60
N LYS A 496 -15.70 6.44 29.83
CA LYS A 496 -16.82 6.68 30.80
C LYS A 496 -16.94 8.14 31.28
N LYS A 497 -15.94 8.99 30.98
CA LYS A 497 -15.89 10.39 31.36
C LYS A 497 -16.27 11.35 30.23
N ILE A 498 -16.72 10.82 29.09
CA ILE A 498 -17.19 11.63 27.96
C ILE A 498 -18.57 12.15 28.25
N LYS A 499 -18.72 13.47 28.16
CA LYS A 499 -20.01 14.16 28.18
C LYS A 499 -20.16 14.93 26.87
N GLU A 500 -21.22 14.69 26.11
CA GLU A 500 -21.54 15.41 24.86
C GLU A 500 -20.35 15.47 23.89
N ASN A 501 -19.67 14.36 23.67
CA ASN A 501 -18.45 14.29 22.84
C ASN A 501 -17.33 15.25 23.29
N THR A 502 -17.26 15.55 24.59
CA THR A 502 -16.23 16.42 25.17
C THR A 502 -15.54 15.73 26.35
N ILE A 503 -14.23 15.80 26.40
CA ILE A 503 -13.41 15.32 27.52
C ILE A 503 -12.60 16.47 28.12
N ASN A 504 -12.50 16.45 29.45
CA ASN A 504 -11.64 17.37 30.20
C ASN A 504 -10.41 16.60 30.67
N ILE A 505 -9.23 17.03 30.29
CA ILE A 505 -7.97 16.39 30.68
C ILE A 505 -7.10 17.39 31.45
N PRO A 506 -6.36 16.93 32.46
CA PRO A 506 -5.46 17.81 33.22
C PRO A 506 -4.24 18.19 32.40
N TRP A 507 -3.69 19.37 32.65
CA TRP A 507 -2.50 19.90 31.94
C TRP A 507 -1.25 19.00 32.08
N ASN A 508 -1.17 18.21 33.14
CA ASN A 508 -0.03 17.35 33.48
C ASN A 508 -0.21 15.89 33.03
N TYR A 509 -1.04 15.65 32.00
CA TYR A 509 -1.12 14.31 31.42
C TYR A 509 0.12 13.98 30.60
N ASN A 510 0.50 12.70 30.55
CA ASN A 510 1.67 12.24 29.83
C ASN A 510 1.33 11.79 28.40
N SER A 511 0.20 11.09 28.23
CA SER A 511 -0.24 10.58 26.94
C SER A 511 -1.77 10.54 26.84
N LEU A 512 -2.25 10.85 25.64
CA LEU A 512 -3.65 10.70 25.25
C LEU A 512 -3.69 9.88 23.96
N SER A 513 -4.28 8.69 24.01
CA SER A 513 -4.46 7.82 22.84
C SER A 513 -5.93 7.76 22.48
N ILE A 514 -6.26 8.10 21.25
CA ILE A 514 -7.61 8.08 20.71
C ILE A 514 -7.68 6.96 19.69
N HIS A 515 -8.48 5.94 19.96
CA HIS A 515 -8.67 4.79 19.09
C HIS A 515 -9.90 4.98 18.22
N LEU A 516 -9.73 4.85 16.94
CA LEU A 516 -10.82 4.94 15.98
C LEU A 516 -11.14 3.56 15.39
N ARG A 517 -12.37 3.43 14.92
CA ARG A 517 -12.79 2.32 14.07
C ARG A 517 -13.50 2.88 12.85
N ILE A 518 -13.47 2.10 11.78
CA ILE A 518 -14.14 2.41 10.53
C ILE A 518 -15.30 1.43 10.39
N LYS A 519 -16.50 1.96 10.30
CA LYS A 519 -17.73 1.21 9.96
C LYS A 519 -17.83 1.15 8.43
N ASN A 520 -18.52 0.14 7.92
CA ASN A 520 -18.66 -0.10 6.48
C ASN A 520 -17.31 -0.20 5.74
N ARG A 521 -16.29 -0.71 6.44
CA ARG A 521 -14.96 -0.87 5.86
C ARG A 521 -14.89 -2.11 4.98
N ASP A 522 -14.19 -2.01 3.85
CA ASP A 522 -13.63 -3.19 3.20
C ASP A 522 -12.42 -3.65 4.04
N ILE A 523 -12.51 -4.83 4.66
CA ILE A 523 -11.45 -5.36 5.53
C ILE A 523 -10.14 -5.59 4.80
N PHE A 524 -10.19 -5.68 3.47
CA PHE A 524 -9.03 -5.87 2.60
C PHE A 524 -8.39 -4.56 2.16
N GLN A 525 -9.00 -3.41 2.46
CA GLN A 525 -8.45 -2.10 2.14
C GLN A 525 -7.68 -1.51 3.31
N LYS A 526 -6.49 -0.97 3.04
CA LYS A 526 -5.79 -0.09 3.97
C LYS A 526 -6.34 1.32 3.84
N TYR A 527 -6.84 1.87 4.94
CA TYR A 527 -7.41 3.21 4.96
C TYR A 527 -6.36 4.22 5.42
N LEU A 528 -6.12 5.24 4.62
CA LEU A 528 -5.37 6.42 5.03
C LEU A 528 -6.31 7.33 5.84
N LEU A 529 -6.04 7.43 7.12
CA LEU A 529 -6.78 8.27 8.04
C LEU A 529 -6.18 9.67 8.05
N ARG A 530 -7.04 10.66 8.00
CA ARG A 530 -6.67 12.07 8.07
C ARG A 530 -7.33 12.70 9.29
N TYR A 531 -6.51 13.15 10.23
CA TYR A 531 -6.96 13.85 11.43
C TYR A 531 -6.69 15.33 11.30
N ILE A 532 -7.69 16.14 11.62
CA ILE A 532 -7.59 17.60 11.68
C ILE A 532 -7.77 17.99 13.14
N ILE A 533 -6.71 18.51 13.75
CA ILE A 533 -6.73 19.05 15.11
C ILE A 533 -6.89 20.56 14.99
N GLU A 534 -8.05 21.04 15.38
CA GLU A 534 -8.42 22.45 15.35
C GLU A 534 -8.27 23.06 16.73
N SER A 535 -7.43 24.09 16.87
CA SER A 535 -7.31 24.95 18.03
C SER A 535 -7.17 26.40 17.53
N ARG A 536 -6.20 27.16 17.97
CA ARG A 536 -5.80 28.45 17.37
C ARG A 536 -5.18 28.29 15.98
N SER A 537 -4.62 27.12 15.68
CA SER A 537 -4.10 26.69 14.38
C SER A 537 -4.70 25.33 14.02
N LYS A 538 -4.70 25.03 12.71
CA LYS A 538 -5.09 23.71 12.20
C LYS A 538 -3.84 22.89 11.97
N GLN A 539 -3.81 21.70 12.55
CA GLN A 539 -2.78 20.69 12.31
C GLN A 539 -3.40 19.51 11.59
N LEU A 540 -2.79 19.08 10.49
CA LEU A 540 -3.19 17.91 9.71
C LEU A 540 -2.22 16.77 9.99
N ILE A 541 -2.75 15.58 10.31
CA ILE A 541 -2.00 14.35 10.50
C ILE A 541 -2.58 13.28 9.58
N GLU A 542 -1.76 12.66 8.76
CA GLU A 542 -2.13 11.55 7.90
C GLU A 542 -1.41 10.27 8.36
N THR A 543 -2.14 9.19 8.56
CA THR A 543 -1.60 7.92 9.04
C THR A 543 -2.48 6.74 8.63
N TYR A 544 -1.89 5.55 8.55
CA TYR A 544 -2.62 4.26 8.42
C TYR A 544 -2.95 3.63 9.77
N ASP A 545 -2.42 4.18 10.87
CA ASP A 545 -2.71 3.69 12.22
C ASP A 545 -4.05 4.28 12.69
N PRO A 546 -5.02 3.45 13.10
CA PRO A 546 -6.28 3.92 13.66
C PRO A 546 -6.14 4.54 15.05
N THR A 547 -4.92 4.59 15.60
CA THR A 547 -4.63 5.18 16.90
C THR A 547 -3.94 6.53 16.75
N LEU A 548 -4.62 7.59 17.19
CA LEU A 548 -4.02 8.92 17.27
C LEU A 548 -3.42 9.14 18.65
N ASN A 549 -2.10 9.20 18.74
CA ASN A 549 -1.38 9.46 19.97
C ASN A 549 -1.02 10.94 20.07
N LEU A 550 -1.51 11.59 21.13
CA LEU A 550 -1.27 12.99 21.42
C LEU A 550 -0.52 13.13 22.76
N SER A 551 0.63 13.76 22.70
CA SER A 551 1.40 14.13 23.89
C SER A 551 1.50 15.66 23.96
N SER A 552 1.48 16.21 25.17
CA SER A 552 1.84 17.61 25.44
C SER A 552 0.99 18.67 24.71
N LEU A 553 -0.34 18.48 24.62
CA LEU A 553 -1.21 19.57 24.21
C LEU A 553 -1.18 20.68 25.27
N SER A 554 -1.00 21.92 24.84
CA SER A 554 -1.06 23.07 25.74
C SER A 554 -2.47 23.27 26.30
N ALA A 555 -2.61 23.98 27.41
CA ALA A 555 -3.93 24.33 27.95
C ALA A 555 -4.78 25.08 26.92
N GLY A 556 -5.99 24.61 26.68
CA GLY A 556 -6.89 25.15 25.66
C GLY A 556 -7.94 24.16 25.18
N ASN A 557 -8.71 24.60 24.20
CA ASN A 557 -9.79 23.79 23.59
C ASN A 557 -9.31 23.30 22.23
N TYR A 558 -9.53 22.00 21.96
CA TYR A 558 -9.18 21.32 20.74
C TYR A 558 -10.38 20.57 20.18
N THR A 559 -10.62 20.68 18.90
CA THR A 559 -11.61 19.86 18.19
C THR A 559 -10.88 18.92 17.25
N ILE A 560 -11.09 17.63 17.40
CA ILE A 560 -10.53 16.62 16.51
C ILE A 560 -11.60 16.20 15.51
N ARG A 561 -11.27 16.36 14.23
CA ARG A 561 -12.06 15.83 13.12
C ARG A 561 -11.29 14.73 12.43
N GLY A 562 -12.00 13.74 11.92
CA GLY A 562 -11.40 12.61 11.20
C GLY A 562 -12.08 12.39 9.85
N SER A 563 -11.30 11.95 8.89
CA SER A 563 -11.76 11.45 7.59
C SER A 563 -10.87 10.29 7.15
N CYS A 564 -11.35 9.44 6.26
CA CYS A 564 -10.55 8.38 5.66
C CYS A 564 -10.68 8.42 4.14
N ASN A 565 -9.72 7.81 3.44
CA ASN A 565 -9.83 7.65 2.01
C ASN A 565 -10.89 6.59 1.68
N THR A 566 -11.58 6.81 0.59
CA THR A 566 -12.48 5.86 -0.05
C THR A 566 -11.72 5.05 -1.11
N LYS A 567 -12.36 4.01 -1.67
CA LYS A 567 -11.75 3.17 -2.70
C LYS A 567 -11.45 3.92 -4.01
N ASP A 568 -12.09 5.06 -4.19
CA ASP A 568 -11.86 5.99 -5.30
C ASP A 568 -10.72 7.00 -5.06
N GLY A 569 -9.97 6.85 -3.97
CA GLY A 569 -8.84 7.72 -3.61
C GLY A 569 -9.23 9.08 -3.03
N ASN A 570 -10.52 9.41 -2.96
CA ASN A 570 -11.00 10.62 -2.31
C ASN A 570 -11.03 10.43 -0.79
N HIS A 571 -11.12 11.51 -0.05
CA HIS A 571 -11.36 11.46 1.39
C HIS A 571 -12.84 11.72 1.69
N THR A 572 -13.37 11.00 2.68
CA THR A 572 -14.70 11.30 3.24
C THR A 572 -14.72 12.72 3.82
N THR A 573 -15.89 13.30 3.97
CA THR A 573 -16.04 14.59 4.65
C THR A 573 -15.56 14.47 6.11
N PRO A 574 -14.69 15.40 6.59
CA PRO A 574 -14.17 15.32 7.96
C PRO A 574 -15.27 15.40 9.00
N GLN A 575 -15.50 14.33 9.75
CA GLN A 575 -16.49 14.25 10.82
C GLN A 575 -15.88 14.69 12.15
N LYS A 576 -16.64 15.38 12.97
CA LYS A 576 -16.23 15.76 14.33
C LYS A 576 -16.24 14.50 15.21
N LEU A 577 -15.08 14.15 15.74
CA LEU A 577 -14.90 12.97 16.58
C LEU A 577 -15.06 13.32 18.07
N ILE A 578 -14.32 14.32 18.53
CA ILE A 578 -14.30 14.69 19.95
C ILE A 578 -13.79 16.13 20.14
N ASN A 579 -14.25 16.75 21.23
CA ASN A 579 -13.65 17.96 21.79
C ASN A 579 -12.78 17.60 22.99
N ILE A 580 -11.61 18.22 23.08
CA ILE A 580 -10.68 18.04 24.19
C ILE A 580 -10.47 19.40 24.85
N ILE A 581 -10.72 19.48 26.14
CA ILE A 581 -10.43 20.67 26.95
C ILE A 581 -9.26 20.32 27.85
N VAL A 582 -8.11 20.93 27.59
CA VAL A 582 -6.94 20.79 28.46
C VAL A 582 -7.00 21.89 29.50
N THR A 583 -7.21 21.52 30.77
CA THR A 583 -7.30 22.51 31.86
C THR A 583 -5.93 23.15 32.11
N PRO A 584 -5.87 24.46 32.34
CA PRO A 584 -4.59 25.12 32.63
C PRO A 584 -4.07 24.71 34.02
N PRO A 585 -2.75 24.81 34.25
CA PRO A 585 -2.19 24.64 35.60
C PRO A 585 -2.81 25.65 36.57
N TRP A 586 -3.00 25.25 37.82
CA TRP A 586 -3.63 26.09 38.86
C TRP A 586 -2.97 27.47 39.00
N TYR A 587 -1.65 27.56 38.82
CA TYR A 587 -0.90 28.84 38.91
C TYR A 587 -1.09 29.76 37.69
N LYS A 588 -1.71 29.30 36.60
CA LYS A 588 -2.10 30.09 35.41
C LYS A 588 -3.59 30.43 35.37
N THR A 589 -4.35 30.06 36.38
CA THR A 589 -5.77 30.39 36.47
C THR A 589 -5.99 31.84 36.92
N SER A 590 -7.05 32.49 36.43
CA SER A 590 -7.33 33.91 36.71
C SER A 590 -7.45 34.22 38.18
N TRP A 591 -8.02 33.32 39.01
CA TRP A 591 -8.15 33.51 40.45
C TRP A 591 -6.78 33.50 41.14
N PHE A 592 -5.83 32.60 40.74
CA PHE A 592 -4.50 32.54 41.32
C PHE A 592 -3.69 33.76 40.93
N ILE A 593 -3.75 34.20 39.66
CA ILE A 593 -3.08 35.43 39.20
C ILE A 593 -3.61 36.64 39.97
N GLY A 594 -4.93 36.70 40.23
CA GLY A 594 -5.55 37.73 41.04
C GLY A 594 -5.00 37.74 42.49
N ILE A 595 -4.95 36.58 43.14
CA ILE A 595 -4.42 36.47 44.52
C ILE A 595 -2.92 36.85 44.56
N ALA A 596 -2.14 36.32 43.58
CA ALA A 596 -0.70 36.66 43.49
C ALA A 596 -0.46 38.15 43.28
N ALA A 597 -1.27 38.84 42.46
CA ALA A 597 -1.20 40.29 42.29
C ALA A 597 -1.54 41.06 43.57
N ILE A 598 -2.60 40.61 44.30
CA ILE A 598 -2.96 41.21 45.60
C ILE A 598 -1.83 41.00 46.62
N LEU A 599 -1.27 39.78 46.69
CA LEU A 599 -0.14 39.52 47.60
C LEU A 599 1.10 40.39 47.21
N PHE A 600 1.35 40.55 45.93
CA PHE A 600 2.44 41.42 45.46
C PHE A 600 2.22 42.87 45.87
N ILE A 601 0.99 43.40 45.70
CA ILE A 601 0.62 44.76 46.14
C ILE A 601 0.79 44.90 47.66
N ILE A 602 0.30 43.95 48.45
CA ILE A 602 0.44 43.96 49.93
C ILE A 602 1.92 43.94 50.35
N THR A 603 2.72 43.11 49.72
CA THR A 603 4.16 43.01 50.05
C THR A 603 4.91 44.28 49.68
N THR A 604 4.62 44.84 48.49
CA THR A 604 5.25 46.13 48.06
C THR A 604 4.83 47.30 48.96
N ALA A 605 3.52 47.36 49.33
CA ALA A 605 3.00 48.33 50.30
C ALA A 605 3.63 48.14 51.69
N GLY A 606 3.77 46.90 52.16
CA GLY A 606 4.45 46.58 53.41
C GLY A 606 5.93 47.00 53.40
N ILE A 607 6.66 46.71 52.35
CA ILE A 607 8.06 47.16 52.16
C ILE A 607 8.13 48.69 52.14
N GLY A 608 7.22 49.37 51.44
CA GLY A 608 7.11 50.80 51.37
C GLY A 608 6.85 51.43 52.74
N TYR A 609 5.87 50.81 53.50
CA TYR A 609 5.58 51.27 54.87
C TYR A 609 6.78 51.10 55.82
N ILE A 610 7.48 49.94 55.74
CA ILE A 610 8.69 49.74 56.55
C ILE A 610 9.79 50.73 56.14
N TYR A 611 9.98 51.00 54.87
CA TYR A 611 10.93 52.01 54.39
C TYR A 611 10.60 53.37 54.88
N PHE A 612 9.33 53.81 54.79
CA PHE A 612 8.88 55.09 55.30
C PHE A 612 9.03 55.24 56.80
N ARG A 613 8.66 54.20 57.59
CA ARG A 613 8.91 54.18 59.03
C ARG A 613 10.39 54.23 59.40
N ARG A 614 11.28 53.54 58.67
CA ARG A 614 12.71 53.64 58.85
C ARG A 614 13.25 55.01 58.50
N LYS A 615 12.79 55.59 57.43
CA LYS A 615 13.12 56.95 57.03
C LYS A 615 12.65 58.01 58.02
N GLU A 616 11.41 57.88 58.55
CA GLU A 616 10.85 58.72 59.61
C GLU A 616 11.65 58.63 60.91
N LYS A 617 12.02 57.38 61.32
CA LYS A 617 12.91 57.21 62.50
C LYS A 617 14.28 57.82 62.26
N TYR A 618 14.87 57.68 61.07
CA TYR A 618 16.15 58.28 60.72
C TYR A 618 16.05 59.78 60.72
N MET A 619 14.97 60.34 60.21
CA MET A 619 14.74 61.81 60.19
C MET A 619 14.52 62.38 61.59
N LYS A 620 13.72 61.63 62.44
CA LYS A 620 13.54 61.96 63.84
C LYS A 620 14.84 61.88 64.66
N GLY A 621 15.67 60.88 64.37
CA GLY A 621 16.99 60.69 64.94
C GLY A 621 17.93 61.85 64.58
N ASN A 622 17.98 62.24 63.29
CA ASN A 622 18.75 63.37 62.80
C ASN A 622 18.23 64.74 63.35
N MET A 623 16.89 64.90 63.46
CA MET A 623 16.29 66.03 64.02
C MET A 623 16.64 66.19 65.51
N ASN A 624 16.61 65.13 66.26
CA ASN A 624 17.06 65.11 67.68
C ASN A 624 18.56 65.34 67.78
N HIS A 625 19.40 64.76 66.89
CA HIS A 625 20.83 65.12 66.85
C HIS A 625 21.07 66.52 66.45
N PHE A 626 20.27 67.10 65.50
CA PHE A 626 20.36 68.49 65.10
C PHE A 626 19.91 69.42 66.18
N LEU A 627 18.81 69.09 66.91
CA LEU A 627 18.33 69.87 68.07
C LEU A 627 19.34 69.79 69.26
N GLN A 628 19.95 68.60 69.48
CA GLN A 628 21.03 68.44 70.49
C GLN A 628 22.30 69.27 70.05
N ALA A 629 22.63 69.32 68.78
CA ALA A 629 23.77 70.09 68.25
C ALA A 629 23.46 71.57 68.37
N ILE A 630 22.22 72.02 68.14
CA ILE A 630 21.81 73.47 68.40
C ILE A 630 21.88 73.75 69.90
N LEU A 631 21.38 72.87 70.74
CA LEU A 631 21.41 73.04 72.19
C LEU A 631 22.86 73.01 72.67
N ASN A 632 23.74 72.23 72.22
CA ASN A 632 25.17 72.17 72.53
C ASN A 632 25.93 73.32 71.86
N GLY A 633 25.48 73.84 70.72
CA GLY A 633 26.09 75.05 70.09
C GLY A 633 25.78 76.38 70.80
N ILE A 634 24.66 76.42 71.52
CA ILE A 634 24.27 77.62 72.36
C ILE A 634 25.08 77.60 73.70
N LEU A 635 25.62 76.54 74.12
CA LEU A 635 26.40 76.42 75.37
C LEU A 635 27.91 76.40 75.21
N LYS A 636 28.45 76.43 73.98
CA LYS A 636 29.93 76.58 73.75
C LYS A 636 30.19 77.60 72.71
N ASN A 637 30.05 78.91 73.04
CA ASN A 637 30.80 79.93 72.41
C ASN A 637 32.10 80.06 73.20
N LYS A 638 33.20 79.44 72.79
CA LYS A 638 34.54 79.93 72.95
C LYS A 638 35.50 78.93 72.25
N GLU A 639 36.36 79.64 71.47
CA GLU A 639 37.71 79.26 71.05
C GLU A 639 37.85 78.13 69.96
N GLU A 640 38.10 78.55 68.79
CA GLU A 640 39.35 78.76 68.00
C GLU A 640 39.93 77.60 67.23
N LYS A 641 40.02 77.89 66.00
CA LYS A 641 41.09 77.44 65.03
C LYS A 641 40.92 76.20 64.16
N ILE A 642 40.87 76.50 62.90
CA ILE A 642 41.23 75.78 61.64
C ILE A 642 42.65 75.23 61.63
N PRO A 643 43.11 74.18 60.97
CA PRO A 643 42.90 73.95 59.52
C PRO A 643 42.79 72.49 59.02
N VAL A 644 42.21 72.30 57.91
CA VAL A 644 42.66 71.84 56.55
C VAL A 644 43.07 70.31 56.38
N GLU A 645 42.51 69.83 55.28
CA GLU A 645 42.93 68.69 54.39
C GLU A 645 42.71 67.26 54.89
N GLU A 646 42.34 66.30 54.11
CA GLU A 646 42.24 66.02 52.68
C GLU A 646 41.49 64.67 52.42
N ASN A 647 40.79 64.67 51.33
CA ASN A 647 40.67 63.56 50.39
C ASN A 647 40.07 62.18 50.72
N ILE A 648 38.81 61.86 50.13
CA ILE A 648 38.56 60.99 48.99
C ILE A 648 38.85 59.45 49.19
N PRO A 649 38.14 58.62 48.53
CA PRO A 649 36.74 58.13 48.50
C PRO A 649 36.62 56.64 48.75
N ALA A 650 35.45 56.18 49.12
CA ALA A 650 35.15 54.73 49.19
C ALA A 650 33.93 54.37 48.29
N THR A 651 34.19 54.31 47.01
CA THR A 651 33.34 53.68 46.01
C THR A 651 34.13 52.62 45.26
N GLU A 652 34.45 51.49 45.87
CA GLU A 652 35.03 50.31 45.17
C GLU A 652 34.86 49.03 45.94
N LEU A 653 33.66 48.66 46.36
CA LEU A 653 33.44 47.34 46.97
C LEU A 653 32.13 46.64 46.56
N SER A 654 31.40 47.18 45.58
CA SER A 654 30.18 46.56 45.09
C SER A 654 30.27 45.95 43.66
N SER A 655 31.33 46.23 42.90
CA SER A 655 31.49 45.76 41.52
C SER A 655 32.20 44.40 41.40
N ASN A 656 32.96 43.97 42.40
CA ASN A 656 33.70 42.70 42.34
C ASN A 656 32.88 41.45 42.70
N ARG A 657 31.74 41.60 43.34
CA ARG A 657 30.86 40.45 43.67
C ARG A 657 30.01 40.01 42.51
N LEU A 658 29.56 40.93 41.66
CA LEU A 658 28.74 40.65 40.46
C LEU A 658 29.57 40.10 39.28
N VAL A 659 30.86 40.44 39.21
CA VAL A 659 31.75 39.91 38.16
C VAL A 659 32.20 38.49 38.50
N LYS A 660 32.34 38.13 39.78
CA LYS A 660 32.67 36.76 40.21
C LYS A 660 31.54 35.78 40.02
N GLU A 661 30.28 36.14 40.28
CA GLU A 661 29.09 35.29 40.02
C GLU A 661 28.80 35.11 38.53
N LYS A 662 29.10 36.11 37.68
CA LYS A 662 28.95 35.96 36.23
C LYS A 662 30.04 35.08 35.62
N ASN A 663 31.26 35.14 36.14
CA ASN A 663 32.33 34.27 35.64
C ASN A 663 32.22 32.83 36.11
N GLU A 664 31.72 32.58 37.31
CA GLU A 664 31.45 31.21 37.79
C GLU A 664 30.32 30.55 37.01
N LYS A 665 29.20 31.23 36.72
CA LYS A 665 28.12 30.74 35.85
C LYS A 665 28.56 30.50 34.40
N ARG A 666 29.49 31.28 33.88
CA ARG A 666 30.02 31.09 32.53
C ARG A 666 30.97 29.90 32.44
N ILE A 667 31.76 29.66 33.45
CA ILE A 667 32.67 28.50 33.54
C ILE A 667 31.91 27.21 33.76
N GLU A 668 30.82 27.22 34.54
CA GLU A 668 29.94 26.05 34.71
C GLU A 668 29.16 25.74 33.43
N THR A 669 28.74 26.75 32.65
CA THR A 669 28.02 26.53 31.37
C THR A 669 28.97 26.05 30.27
N GLU A 670 30.21 26.55 30.23
CA GLU A 670 31.25 26.11 29.29
C GLU A 670 31.77 24.69 29.64
N GLN A 671 31.85 24.35 30.91
CA GLN A 671 32.22 23.01 31.36
C GLN A 671 31.12 21.98 31.11
N SER A 672 29.82 22.34 31.28
CA SER A 672 28.68 21.44 30.97
C SER A 672 28.50 21.29 29.45
N GLN A 673 28.73 22.32 28.64
CA GLN A 673 28.72 22.18 27.19
C GLN A 673 29.86 21.31 26.66
N LYS A 674 31.08 21.46 27.20
CA LYS A 674 32.22 20.59 26.87
C LYS A 674 32.03 19.15 27.29
N LYS A 675 31.38 18.89 28.42
CA LYS A 675 31.08 17.53 28.90
C LYS A 675 30.00 16.86 28.04
N ASN A 676 28.94 17.59 27.66
CA ASN A 676 27.91 17.08 26.76
C ASN A 676 28.45 16.80 25.35
N SER A 677 29.30 17.65 24.81
CA SER A 677 29.96 17.43 23.51
C SER A 677 30.83 16.18 23.51
N LYS A 678 31.57 15.92 24.59
CA LYS A 678 32.40 14.75 24.68
C LYS A 678 31.60 13.43 24.82
N GLU A 679 30.52 13.44 25.59
CA GLU A 679 29.60 12.30 25.73
C GLU A 679 28.87 11.99 24.40
N ASP A 680 28.56 12.99 23.59
CA ASP A 680 27.94 12.84 22.28
C ASP A 680 28.93 12.32 21.23
N GLU A 681 30.17 12.73 21.26
CA GLU A 681 31.26 12.19 20.45
C GLU A 681 31.53 10.71 20.79
N GLU A 682 31.63 10.38 22.08
CA GLU A 682 31.80 8.99 22.55
C GLU A 682 30.61 8.10 22.16
N PHE A 683 29.37 8.64 22.20
CA PHE A 683 28.18 7.93 21.76
C PHE A 683 28.22 7.58 20.27
N ILE A 684 28.54 8.55 19.41
CA ILE A 684 28.63 8.34 17.96
C ILE A 684 29.81 7.39 17.63
N ALA A 685 30.93 7.53 18.29
CA ALA A 685 32.06 6.64 18.09
C ALA A 685 31.71 5.18 18.42
N LYS A 686 31.07 4.92 19.56
CA LYS A 686 30.60 3.60 19.96
C LYS A 686 29.57 3.02 18.99
N LEU A 687 28.61 3.85 18.52
CA LEU A 687 27.60 3.46 17.53
C LEU A 687 28.24 3.07 16.19
N ASN A 688 29.22 3.84 15.73
CA ASN A 688 29.95 3.55 14.49
C ASN A 688 30.75 2.25 14.58
N ILE A 689 31.39 1.98 15.69
CA ILE A 689 32.11 0.70 15.92
C ILE A 689 31.11 -0.46 15.80
N LEU A 690 30.00 -0.42 16.53
CA LEU A 690 29.00 -1.48 16.51
C LEU A 690 28.41 -1.72 15.11
N ILE A 691 28.15 -0.66 14.36
CA ILE A 691 27.63 -0.78 12.98
C ILE A 691 28.70 -1.36 12.05
N ASN A 692 29.94 -0.88 12.13
CA ASN A 692 31.01 -1.33 11.24
C ASN A 692 31.41 -2.79 11.48
N GLU A 693 31.44 -3.25 12.73
CA GLU A 693 31.77 -4.63 13.09
C GLU A 693 30.69 -5.63 12.64
N ASN A 694 29.43 -5.21 12.57
CA ASN A 694 28.30 -6.09 12.28
C ASN A 694 27.64 -5.77 10.92
N MET A 695 28.28 -4.98 10.05
CA MET A 695 27.67 -4.38 8.86
C MET A 695 27.15 -5.40 7.84
N ALA A 696 27.87 -6.50 7.63
CA ALA A 696 27.51 -7.59 6.73
C ALA A 696 26.66 -8.69 7.37
N GLY A 697 26.50 -8.69 8.70
CA GLY A 697 25.79 -9.72 9.44
C GLY A 697 24.27 -9.54 9.39
N GLU A 698 23.53 -10.65 9.35
CA GLU A 698 22.07 -10.67 9.48
C GLU A 698 21.57 -10.14 10.83
N GLU A 699 22.44 -10.08 11.81
CA GLU A 699 22.13 -9.65 13.19
C GLU A 699 22.02 -8.13 13.35
N LEU A 700 22.52 -7.31 12.42
CA LEU A 700 22.46 -5.85 12.53
C LEU A 700 21.03 -5.34 12.41
N SER A 701 20.36 -5.25 13.54
CA SER A 701 19.00 -4.73 13.66
C SER A 701 18.94 -3.56 14.65
N ILE A 702 17.87 -2.76 14.59
CA ILE A 702 17.63 -1.70 15.57
C ILE A 702 17.58 -2.28 16.98
N LYS A 703 17.04 -3.50 17.15
CA LYS A 703 16.99 -4.21 18.42
C LYS A 703 18.42 -4.52 18.93
N PHE A 704 19.27 -5.05 18.09
CA PHE A 704 20.68 -5.30 18.41
C PHE A 704 21.38 -4.02 18.91
N LEU A 705 21.19 -2.90 18.18
CA LEU A 705 21.79 -1.62 18.57
C LEU A 705 21.25 -1.10 19.90
N THR A 706 19.94 -1.22 20.16
CA THR A 706 19.35 -0.79 21.43
C THR A 706 19.87 -1.60 22.59
N ASP A 707 20.02 -2.92 22.43
CA ASP A 707 20.51 -3.83 23.46
C ASP A 707 22.00 -3.53 23.76
N LYS A 708 22.84 -3.35 22.74
CA LYS A 708 24.27 -3.05 22.88
C LYS A 708 24.58 -1.64 23.40
N MET A 709 23.72 -0.68 23.08
CA MET A 709 23.83 0.72 23.54
C MET A 709 23.11 0.94 24.89
N ALA A 710 22.43 -0.07 25.43
CA ALA A 710 21.65 -0.04 26.68
C ALA A 710 20.63 1.10 26.72
N MET A 711 19.88 1.29 25.65
CA MET A 711 18.90 2.39 25.55
C MET A 711 17.63 1.97 24.82
N SER A 712 16.54 2.69 25.06
CA SER A 712 15.29 2.42 24.37
C SER A 712 15.38 2.79 22.89
N ARG A 713 14.52 2.16 22.06
CA ARG A 713 14.43 2.44 20.61
C ARG A 713 14.16 3.92 20.31
N ALA A 714 13.28 4.55 21.09
CA ALA A 714 12.97 5.96 20.95
C ALA A 714 14.17 6.86 21.30
N SER A 715 14.89 6.50 22.39
CA SER A 715 16.08 7.24 22.82
C SER A 715 17.20 7.15 21.79
N LEU A 716 17.47 5.95 21.26
CA LEU A 716 18.45 5.74 20.18
C LEU A 716 18.09 6.57 18.95
N TYR A 717 16.82 6.50 18.50
CA TYR A 717 16.36 7.23 17.33
C TYR A 717 16.54 8.74 17.50
N ASN A 718 16.08 9.30 18.64
CA ASN A 718 16.15 10.73 18.90
C ASN A 718 17.60 11.22 19.01
N LYS A 719 18.47 10.46 19.68
CA LYS A 719 19.87 10.83 19.85
C LYS A 719 20.65 10.75 18.54
N VAL A 720 20.46 9.70 17.74
CA VAL A 720 21.07 9.60 16.40
C VAL A 720 20.57 10.71 15.50
N LYS A 721 19.27 11.00 15.48
CA LYS A 721 18.71 12.08 14.66
C LYS A 721 19.19 13.46 15.09
N LEU A 722 19.33 13.71 16.40
CA LEU A 722 19.86 14.96 16.92
C LEU A 722 21.31 15.18 16.50
N LEU A 723 22.15 14.15 16.59
CA LEU A 723 23.59 14.27 16.35
C LEU A 723 23.98 14.16 14.88
N THR A 724 23.21 13.43 14.06
CA THR A 724 23.57 13.16 12.66
C THR A 724 22.62 13.79 11.64
N GLY A 725 21.47 14.26 12.08
CA GLY A 725 20.37 14.72 11.21
C GLY A 725 19.59 13.60 10.53
N LEU A 726 20.00 12.33 10.67
CA LEU A 726 19.46 11.18 9.95
C LEU A 726 18.72 10.22 10.90
N GLY A 727 17.74 9.48 10.35
CA GLY A 727 17.19 8.33 11.04
C GLY A 727 18.21 7.21 11.19
N VAL A 728 18.00 6.28 12.15
CA VAL A 728 18.96 5.20 12.42
C VAL A 728 19.24 4.34 11.19
N ASN A 729 18.21 3.97 10.41
CA ASN A 729 18.36 3.19 9.18
C ASN A 729 19.10 3.97 8.08
N ASP A 730 18.81 5.25 7.93
CA ASP A 730 19.47 6.10 6.96
C ASP A 730 20.93 6.31 7.32
N TYR A 731 21.22 6.40 8.62
CA TYR A 731 22.58 6.49 9.11
C TYR A 731 23.38 5.21 8.87
N ILE A 732 22.79 4.04 9.11
CA ILE A 732 23.39 2.73 8.76
C ILE A 732 23.66 2.66 7.25
N ASN A 733 22.69 3.02 6.42
CA ASN A 733 22.85 3.00 4.96
C ASN A 733 23.95 3.95 4.49
N LYS A 734 24.06 5.14 5.10
CA LYS A 734 25.14 6.08 4.81
C LYS A 734 26.52 5.45 5.10
N LEU A 735 26.72 4.81 6.25
CA LEU A 735 27.96 4.15 6.59
C LEU A 735 28.28 2.97 5.65
N ARG A 736 27.26 2.20 5.24
CA ARG A 736 27.41 1.14 4.23
C ARG A 736 27.89 1.69 2.89
N ILE A 737 27.34 2.81 2.45
CA ILE A 737 27.79 3.47 1.21
C ILE A 737 29.21 4.02 1.37
N GLU A 738 29.57 4.60 2.50
CA GLU A 738 30.95 5.08 2.75
C GLU A 738 31.94 3.93 2.70
N LYS A 739 31.64 2.78 3.32
CA LYS A 739 32.51 1.57 3.22
C LYS A 739 32.56 1.04 1.80
N SER A 740 31.44 1.06 1.06
CA SER A 740 31.43 0.61 -0.34
C SER A 740 32.30 1.46 -1.25
N VAL A 741 32.41 2.76 -1.01
CA VAL A 741 33.35 3.64 -1.72
C VAL A 741 34.80 3.17 -1.55
N TYR A 742 35.19 2.87 -0.32
CA TYR A 742 36.52 2.32 -0.04
C TYR A 742 36.77 0.99 -0.79
N LEU A 743 35.78 0.08 -0.79
CA LEU A 743 35.89 -1.21 -1.50
C LEU A 743 35.92 -1.05 -3.02
N LEU A 744 35.13 -0.12 -3.57
CA LEU A 744 35.13 0.18 -5.00
C LEU A 744 36.48 0.72 -5.53
N THR A 745 37.20 1.49 -4.70
CA THR A 745 38.49 2.08 -5.05
C THR A 745 39.68 1.20 -4.76
N ASN A 746 39.64 0.38 -3.71
CA ASN A 746 40.81 -0.34 -3.18
C ASN A 746 40.76 -1.86 -3.40
N THR A 747 39.70 -2.40 -4.03
CA THR A 747 39.56 -3.84 -4.27
C THR A 747 39.16 -4.16 -5.70
N ASN A 748 39.40 -5.41 -6.13
CA ASN A 748 38.93 -5.90 -7.43
C ASN A 748 37.52 -6.53 -7.37
N MET A 749 36.85 -6.51 -6.24
CA MET A 749 35.51 -7.07 -6.05
C MET A 749 34.54 -6.50 -7.07
N ASN A 750 33.61 -7.34 -7.55
CA ASN A 750 32.54 -6.86 -8.42
C ASN A 750 31.44 -6.12 -7.61
N ILE A 751 30.57 -5.40 -8.32
CA ILE A 751 29.52 -4.57 -7.67
C ILE A 751 28.59 -5.40 -6.79
N ASN A 752 28.26 -6.63 -7.20
CA ASN A 752 27.38 -7.51 -6.44
C ASN A 752 28.07 -8.00 -5.17
N GLU A 753 29.34 -8.40 -5.26
CA GLU A 753 30.14 -8.80 -4.08
C GLU A 753 30.25 -7.67 -3.06
N ILE A 754 30.55 -6.45 -3.53
CA ILE A 754 30.61 -5.27 -2.66
C ILE A 754 29.25 -5.02 -1.99
N SER A 755 28.17 -5.16 -2.75
CA SER A 755 26.81 -4.99 -2.21
C SER A 755 26.54 -5.91 -1.01
N TYR A 756 26.89 -7.19 -1.13
CA TYR A 756 26.71 -8.15 -0.02
C TYR A 756 27.70 -7.90 1.12
N GLU A 757 28.95 -7.57 0.81
CA GLU A 757 30.00 -7.30 1.80
C GLU A 757 29.66 -6.10 2.70
N VAL A 758 28.95 -5.11 2.17
CA VAL A 758 28.47 -3.97 2.97
C VAL A 758 27.08 -4.17 3.55
N GLY A 759 26.50 -5.38 3.43
CA GLY A 759 25.28 -5.79 4.11
C GLY A 759 23.97 -5.39 3.40
N PHE A 760 23.96 -5.17 2.08
CA PHE A 760 22.72 -5.05 1.33
C PHE A 760 22.21 -6.41 0.86
N SER A 761 20.97 -6.74 1.13
CA SER A 761 20.35 -7.99 0.70
C SER A 761 20.18 -8.11 -0.81
N TYR A 762 20.12 -6.99 -1.53
CA TYR A 762 19.90 -6.94 -2.97
C TYR A 762 20.80 -5.88 -3.65
N PRO A 763 21.62 -6.25 -4.67
CA PRO A 763 22.50 -5.33 -5.40
C PRO A 763 21.80 -4.16 -6.07
N ARG A 764 20.53 -4.33 -6.48
CA ARG A 764 19.72 -3.27 -7.07
C ARG A 764 19.41 -2.17 -6.06
N TYR A 765 19.08 -2.55 -4.81
CA TYR A 765 18.84 -1.59 -3.74
C TYR A 765 20.12 -0.85 -3.34
N PHE A 766 21.25 -1.56 -3.28
CA PHE A 766 22.56 -0.95 -3.12
C PHE A 766 22.84 0.11 -4.18
N SER A 767 22.67 -0.23 -5.47
CA SER A 767 22.93 0.69 -6.59
C SER A 767 22.06 1.94 -6.51
N THR A 768 20.79 1.81 -6.11
CA THR A 768 19.88 2.95 -5.92
C THR A 768 20.32 3.84 -4.75
N SER A 769 20.61 3.23 -3.60
CA SER A 769 21.08 3.95 -2.40
C SER A 769 22.43 4.64 -2.64
N PHE A 770 23.33 3.99 -3.34
CA PHE A 770 24.63 4.57 -3.71
C PHE A 770 24.43 5.80 -4.60
N LYS A 771 23.57 5.71 -5.62
CA LYS A 771 23.26 6.83 -6.51
C LYS A 771 22.63 8.00 -5.76
N GLN A 772 21.76 7.74 -4.78
CA GLN A 772 21.16 8.79 -3.95
C GLN A 772 22.20 9.53 -3.12
N VAL A 773 23.21 8.83 -2.58
CA VAL A 773 24.23 9.42 -1.70
C VAL A 773 25.38 10.05 -2.48
N LYS A 774 25.82 9.43 -3.59
CA LYS A 774 26.99 9.84 -4.36
C LYS A 774 26.68 10.52 -5.70
N GLY A 775 25.41 10.62 -6.09
CA GLY A 775 24.97 11.27 -7.33
C GLY A 775 25.18 10.42 -8.60
N MET A 776 25.89 9.29 -8.53
CA MET A 776 26.19 8.42 -9.65
C MET A 776 26.12 6.94 -9.27
N THR A 777 26.02 6.05 -10.27
CA THR A 777 25.98 4.61 -10.02
C THR A 777 27.32 4.05 -9.53
N PRO A 778 27.32 2.92 -8.75
CA PRO A 778 28.58 2.30 -8.32
C PRO A 778 29.50 1.91 -9.47
N THR A 779 28.94 1.45 -10.59
CA THR A 779 29.69 1.09 -11.80
C THR A 779 30.45 2.29 -12.35
N ARG A 780 29.73 3.40 -12.55
CA ARG A 780 30.34 4.64 -13.06
C ARG A 780 31.38 5.19 -12.08
N PHE A 781 31.11 5.14 -10.79
CA PHE A 781 32.05 5.55 -9.75
C PHE A 781 33.35 4.73 -9.81
N LYS A 782 33.23 3.40 -9.99
CA LYS A 782 34.38 2.50 -10.12
C LYS A 782 35.19 2.76 -11.38
N GLU A 783 34.54 3.03 -12.50
CA GLU A 783 35.18 3.34 -13.77
C GLU A 783 35.92 4.68 -13.76
N GLU A 784 35.36 5.71 -13.18
CA GLU A 784 35.97 7.04 -13.04
C GLU A 784 37.21 7.01 -12.12
N ASN A 785 37.17 6.20 -11.04
CA ASN A 785 38.30 6.08 -10.11
C ASN A 785 39.35 5.00 -10.48
N LYS A 786 39.13 4.19 -11.56
CA LYS A 786 40.16 3.33 -12.15
C LYS A 786 41.01 4.07 -13.18
N ARG A 787 40.59 5.26 -13.62
CA ARG A 787 41.34 6.08 -14.59
C ARG A 787 42.31 7.08 -13.96
N ASN A 788 42.26 7.21 -12.66
CA ASN A 788 43.22 7.95 -11.83
C ASN A 788 44.14 6.95 -11.08
#